data_ad1d03a207da7d1ebfb4e4fd39c787cc
#
_entry.id   ad1d03a207da7d1ebfb4e4fd39c787cc
#
_cell.length_a   1.000
_cell.length_b   1.000
_cell.length_c   1.000
_cell.angle_alpha   90.00
_cell.angle_beta   90.00
_cell.angle_gamma   90.00
#
_symmetry.space_group_name_H-M   'P 1'
#
loop_
_entity.id
_entity.type
_entity.pdbx_description
1 polymer ?
#
loop_
_entity_poly.entity_id
_entity_poly.type
_entity_poly.pdbx_seq_one_letter_code
_entity_poly.pdbx_strand_id
1 'polypeptide(L)'
;MTINLINTNRSVHHSQVEWDVLTRIIAQFAYFERNKEELVGKIFSGQIDLLAEEFVRTQSYQNEVKDEYRQVLNQVFSKIPADKSLERYREHISKKGVLNFSELNKLTLLIESGLFLKKDFPALKLAELQRLSELDFLPVQRKFLKEFRHLVDDSGEVHFDRHPELNDLNQRLRDLEEKIRRTVQDWLHDPAHTKILQYSSFDVHYERYVVPIRSDSYKSEYGLIVSRSESGQTLFVEPYEVREACNRRMEIIAKIDEIINQLAMKFSFTLYEFSDLLNQLNHFFLRLDHYLAKSAFANDYALECPSIKSTPGFKFSQLFHPLIKNAIKNNADCNSNDHGMVISGPNTGGKTVFLKSLTLSYLLFYHGFFVPAAEAEMYPYEGLFYFGNDLQDLQVGLSSFSGEVKNYIELMEHILPSNLILIDEIFNSTSSDEASALSLAYFDELHKKGICHIVVSTHHQMFKTLIHQDRNYISCHVGFDTKNMKPTYKIQWGTPGASMAIDIFRILARNHAAVKDVPDKALTHLSAKNVSYETLLQRVSQKQIELDQLLNLNRQHEIELKNQKGAMQGVLNLKLNEELTKARKEVEKIIIEARMLVEEARRNEIPKVKRVDEKSHLLLTKIRALKGEVIEEAEEVIIQESDLLISDLKVGDTVYSITLKKEFIIIAIDLRKKEVQIGKGPIKLSVPVSSLANSKRAPQQHKVSVSFQKNNDAKFEYDVRGLRLSECQSIVERALGDLLTGDIPFVNVIHGHGDGILKNWLRDYVKRSKEFSINTSEISNDGETRIVLR
;
A
#
# COMPACT_ATOMS: atom_id res chain seq x y z
N MET A 1 10.21 32.77 -15.14
CA MET A 1 9.57 31.47 -14.77
C MET A 1 10.64 30.59 -14.16
N THR A 2 10.39 29.96 -13.04
CA THR A 2 11.41 29.11 -12.40
C THR A 2 11.44 27.76 -13.12
N ILE A 3 12.53 27.45 -13.81
CA ILE A 3 12.72 26.20 -14.57
C ILE A 3 13.11 25.01 -13.69
N ASN A 4 13.52 25.26 -12.43
CA ASN A 4 13.86 24.20 -11.48
C ASN A 4 12.59 23.57 -10.91
N LEU A 5 12.36 22.29 -11.18
CA LEU A 5 11.17 21.54 -10.76
C LEU A 5 11.03 21.38 -9.24
N ILE A 6 12.13 21.50 -8.49
CA ILE A 6 12.11 21.33 -7.03
C ILE A 6 11.63 22.62 -6.33
N ASN A 7 11.83 23.78 -6.91
CA ASN A 7 11.57 25.04 -6.24
C ASN A 7 10.13 25.57 -6.40
N THR A 8 9.33 24.96 -7.25
CA THR A 8 7.96 25.39 -7.54
C THR A 8 7.04 24.20 -7.74
N ASN A 9 5.88 24.24 -7.10
CA ASN A 9 4.87 23.17 -7.27
C ASN A 9 4.07 23.25 -8.59
N ARG A 10 4.23 24.33 -9.35
CA ARG A 10 3.52 24.56 -10.63
C ARG A 10 4.43 25.30 -11.61
N SER A 11 4.98 24.57 -12.54
CA SER A 11 5.66 25.13 -13.73
C SER A 11 5.12 24.46 -14.99
N VAL A 12 5.33 25.08 -16.14
CA VAL A 12 5.00 24.47 -17.45
C VAL A 12 5.72 23.13 -17.61
N HIS A 13 6.92 22.99 -17.04
CA HIS A 13 7.70 21.76 -17.09
C HIS A 13 7.08 20.60 -16.27
N HIS A 14 6.30 20.88 -15.20
CA HIS A 14 5.56 19.86 -14.47
C HIS A 14 4.47 19.19 -15.33
N SER A 15 3.77 19.96 -16.17
CA SER A 15 2.75 19.42 -17.08
C SER A 15 3.37 18.54 -18.17
N GLN A 16 4.60 18.86 -18.62
CA GLN A 16 5.32 18.06 -19.62
C GLN A 16 5.68 16.66 -19.13
N VAL A 17 5.88 16.48 -17.82
CA VAL A 17 6.15 15.18 -17.21
C VAL A 17 4.93 14.55 -16.56
N GLU A 18 3.73 15.10 -16.80
CA GLU A 18 2.45 14.57 -16.29
C GLU A 18 2.36 14.58 -14.75
N TRP A 19 3.13 15.46 -14.09
CA TRP A 19 3.10 15.58 -12.62
C TRP A 19 1.73 16.00 -12.10
N ASP A 20 1.03 16.89 -12.83
CA ASP A 20 -0.33 17.35 -12.47
C ASP A 20 -1.36 16.20 -12.51
N VAL A 21 -1.15 15.20 -13.36
CA VAL A 21 -2.00 14.02 -13.40
C VAL A 21 -1.71 13.15 -12.19
N LEU A 22 -0.44 12.92 -11.89
CA LEU A 22 0.00 12.08 -10.77
C LEU A 22 -0.42 12.69 -9.42
N THR A 23 -0.30 14.01 -9.24
CA THR A 23 -0.72 14.70 -8.01
C THR A 23 -2.22 14.61 -7.76
N ARG A 24 -3.05 14.67 -8.81
CA ARG A 24 -4.49 14.44 -8.69
C ARG A 24 -4.83 13.02 -8.25
N ILE A 25 -4.08 12.04 -8.74
CA ILE A 25 -4.23 10.64 -8.32
C ILE A 25 -3.81 10.48 -6.86
N ILE A 26 -2.65 11.02 -6.45
CA ILE A 26 -2.14 10.97 -5.08
C ILE A 26 -3.16 11.58 -4.10
N ALA A 27 -3.76 12.71 -4.46
CA ALA A 27 -4.75 13.39 -3.63
C ALA A 27 -5.99 12.52 -3.33
N GLN A 28 -6.34 11.56 -4.21
CA GLN A 28 -7.49 10.67 -4.01
C GLN A 28 -7.29 9.66 -2.87
N PHE A 29 -6.05 9.40 -2.47
CA PHE A 29 -5.73 8.50 -1.37
C PHE A 29 -5.91 9.13 0.01
N ALA A 30 -5.89 10.48 0.10
CA ALA A 30 -6.15 11.19 1.35
C ALA A 30 -7.65 11.35 1.62
N TYR A 31 -8.03 11.16 2.86
CA TYR A 31 -9.40 11.37 3.32
C TYR A 31 -9.70 12.85 3.54
N PHE A 32 -8.85 13.57 4.29
CA PHE A 32 -9.06 14.97 4.61
C PHE A 32 -8.66 15.90 3.46
N GLU A 33 -9.53 16.88 3.15
CA GLU A 33 -9.26 17.86 2.06
C GLU A 33 -7.96 18.63 2.27
N ARG A 34 -7.62 18.93 3.51
CA ARG A 34 -6.34 19.56 3.83
C ARG A 34 -5.14 18.71 3.40
N ASN A 35 -5.18 17.41 3.66
CA ASN A 35 -4.10 16.52 3.26
C ASN A 35 -4.02 16.33 1.74
N LYS A 36 -5.14 16.43 1.01
CA LYS A 36 -5.13 16.41 -0.46
C LYS A 36 -4.26 17.53 -1.06
N GLU A 37 -4.24 18.70 -0.38
CA GLU A 37 -3.39 19.83 -0.77
C GLU A 37 -1.95 19.69 -0.24
N GLU A 38 -1.79 19.27 1.03
CA GLU A 38 -0.49 19.21 1.73
C GLU A 38 0.40 18.05 1.26
N LEU A 39 -0.17 16.90 0.86
CA LEU A 39 0.59 15.72 0.40
C LEU A 39 1.54 16.05 -0.76
N VAL A 40 1.08 16.87 -1.69
CA VAL A 40 1.82 17.26 -2.88
C VAL A 40 2.38 18.68 -2.81
N GLY A 41 2.06 19.41 -1.72
CA GLY A 41 2.52 20.78 -1.49
C GLY A 41 3.89 20.87 -0.83
N LYS A 42 4.29 19.86 -0.07
CA LYS A 42 5.52 19.86 0.72
C LYS A 42 6.69 19.30 -0.09
N ILE A 43 7.76 20.07 -0.21
CA ILE A 43 9.00 19.70 -0.88
C ILE A 43 10.13 19.64 0.16
N PHE A 44 10.90 18.55 0.18
CA PHE A 44 12.00 18.33 1.12
C PHE A 44 13.39 18.71 0.57
N SER A 45 13.45 19.70 -0.35
CA SER A 45 14.73 20.13 -0.91
C SER A 45 15.64 20.68 0.19
N GLY A 46 16.89 20.20 0.23
CA GLY A 46 17.87 20.59 1.24
C GLY A 46 17.60 20.08 2.67
N GLN A 47 16.54 19.31 2.90
CA GLN A 47 16.13 18.79 4.22
C GLN A 47 16.24 17.25 4.27
N ILE A 48 17.46 16.73 4.06
CA ILE A 48 17.72 15.29 3.88
C ILE A 48 17.28 14.47 5.10
N ASP A 49 17.54 14.97 6.33
CA ASP A 49 17.16 14.26 7.56
C ASP A 49 15.63 14.13 7.69
N LEU A 50 14.90 15.19 7.38
CA LEU A 50 13.44 15.17 7.40
C LEU A 50 12.86 14.26 6.30
N LEU A 51 13.50 14.24 5.13
CA LEU A 51 13.12 13.33 4.04
C LEU A 51 13.34 11.86 4.44
N ALA A 52 14.48 11.55 5.06
CA ALA A 52 14.76 10.22 5.57
C ALA A 52 13.75 9.79 6.63
N GLU A 53 13.40 10.68 7.55
CA GLU A 53 12.37 10.45 8.58
C GLU A 53 11.00 10.17 7.93
N GLU A 54 10.64 10.92 6.88
CA GLU A 54 9.40 10.73 6.14
C GLU A 54 9.31 9.35 5.48
N PHE A 55 10.41 8.87 4.89
CA PHE A 55 10.49 7.52 4.33
C PHE A 55 10.36 6.42 5.39
N VAL A 56 11.07 6.55 6.50
CA VAL A 56 11.00 5.59 7.62
C VAL A 56 9.58 5.49 8.15
N ARG A 57 8.89 6.62 8.32
CA ARG A 57 7.50 6.64 8.78
C ARG A 57 6.56 6.00 7.76
N THR A 58 6.65 6.37 6.48
CA THR A 58 5.83 5.75 5.43
C THR A 58 6.04 4.24 5.37
N GLN A 59 7.31 3.78 5.49
CA GLN A 59 7.64 2.36 5.52
C GLN A 59 7.03 1.64 6.73
N SER A 60 7.01 2.28 7.90
CA SER A 60 6.38 1.69 9.08
C SER A 60 4.88 1.46 8.87
N TYR A 61 4.19 2.41 8.22
CA TYR A 61 2.78 2.27 7.87
C TYR A 61 2.53 1.18 6.83
N GLN A 62 3.38 1.07 5.81
CA GLN A 62 3.29 0.02 4.81
C GLN A 62 3.43 -1.39 5.41
N ASN A 63 4.34 -1.54 6.38
CA ASN A 63 4.62 -2.83 7.04
C ASN A 63 3.55 -3.21 8.07
N GLU A 64 3.05 -2.24 8.85
CA GLU A 64 2.18 -2.49 10.01
C GLU A 64 0.69 -2.45 9.66
N VAL A 65 0.27 -1.60 8.69
CA VAL A 65 -1.14 -1.40 8.36
C VAL A 65 -1.59 -2.39 7.28
N LYS A 66 -2.05 -3.56 7.74
CA LYS A 66 -2.70 -4.57 6.88
C LYS A 66 -4.12 -4.14 6.51
N ASP A 67 -4.71 -4.82 5.53
CA ASP A 67 -6.04 -4.48 4.99
C ASP A 67 -7.15 -4.47 6.06
N GLU A 68 -7.09 -5.38 7.04
CA GLU A 68 -8.04 -5.42 8.17
C GLU A 68 -7.99 -4.12 8.99
N TYR A 69 -6.80 -3.64 9.34
CA TYR A 69 -6.63 -2.37 10.06
C TYR A 69 -7.03 -1.16 9.22
N ARG A 70 -6.74 -1.19 7.92
CA ARG A 70 -7.13 -0.13 6.98
C ARG A 70 -8.64 0.03 6.90
N GLN A 71 -9.40 -1.07 6.85
CA GLN A 71 -10.87 -1.02 6.86
C GLN A 71 -11.41 -0.35 8.12
N VAL A 72 -10.88 -0.70 9.29
CA VAL A 72 -11.31 -0.09 10.56
C VAL A 72 -10.94 1.39 10.63
N LEU A 73 -9.73 1.77 10.19
CA LEU A 73 -9.33 3.17 10.15
C LEU A 73 -10.21 3.99 9.19
N ASN A 74 -10.58 3.42 8.03
CA ASN A 74 -11.53 4.05 7.11
C ASN A 74 -12.92 4.23 7.73
N GLN A 75 -13.41 3.26 8.51
CA GLN A 75 -14.66 3.41 9.28
C GLN A 75 -14.57 4.51 10.35
N VAL A 76 -13.41 4.66 10.99
CA VAL A 76 -13.18 5.77 11.94
C VAL A 76 -13.17 7.10 11.21
N PHE A 77 -12.45 7.21 10.10
CA PHE A 77 -12.41 8.45 9.30
C PHE A 77 -13.79 8.84 8.78
N SER A 78 -14.61 7.90 8.32
CA SER A 78 -15.95 8.20 7.80
C SER A 78 -16.87 8.89 8.81
N LYS A 79 -16.58 8.81 10.11
CA LYS A 79 -17.30 9.53 11.17
C LYS A 79 -16.81 10.97 11.35
N ILE A 80 -15.62 11.30 10.89
CA ILE A 80 -14.99 12.61 11.04
C ILE A 80 -15.20 13.40 9.74
N PRO A 81 -15.62 14.67 9.77
CA PRO A 81 -15.77 15.48 8.56
C PRO A 81 -14.45 15.59 7.79
N ALA A 82 -14.49 15.27 6.48
CA ALA A 82 -13.32 15.33 5.60
C ALA A 82 -12.95 16.76 5.20
N ASP A 83 -13.92 17.69 5.24
CA ASP A 83 -13.79 19.09 4.85
C ASP A 83 -13.09 19.95 5.91
N LYS A 84 -12.84 21.22 5.57
CA LYS A 84 -12.21 22.20 6.49
C LYS A 84 -13.15 22.71 7.60
N SER A 85 -14.34 22.12 7.77
CA SER A 85 -15.31 22.57 8.76
C SER A 85 -14.82 22.38 10.19
N LEU A 86 -14.11 21.29 10.49
CA LEU A 86 -13.51 21.04 11.80
C LEU A 86 -12.55 22.16 12.24
N GLU A 87 -11.75 22.69 11.33
CA GLU A 87 -10.82 23.79 11.64
C GLU A 87 -11.59 25.04 12.04
N ARG A 88 -12.65 25.37 11.29
CA ARG A 88 -13.53 26.53 11.59
C ARG A 88 -14.21 26.37 12.95
N TYR A 89 -14.75 25.19 13.26
CA TYR A 89 -15.41 24.93 14.54
C TYR A 89 -14.42 25.00 15.70
N ARG A 90 -13.23 24.42 15.56
CA ARG A 90 -12.18 24.52 16.57
C ARG A 90 -11.73 25.98 16.80
N GLU A 91 -11.54 26.72 15.72
CA GLU A 91 -11.19 28.15 15.82
C GLU A 91 -12.30 28.95 16.50
N HIS A 92 -13.56 28.66 16.16
CA HIS A 92 -14.72 29.32 16.78
C HIS A 92 -14.79 29.02 18.27
N ILE A 93 -14.65 27.75 18.67
CA ILE A 93 -14.58 27.33 20.09
C ILE A 93 -13.40 27.99 20.81
N SER A 94 -12.21 28.04 20.21
CA SER A 94 -11.03 28.67 20.85
C SER A 94 -11.23 30.16 21.16
N LYS A 95 -12.10 30.83 20.42
CA LYS A 95 -12.55 32.22 20.64
C LYS A 95 -13.77 32.34 21.57
N LYS A 96 -14.14 31.26 22.28
CA LYS A 96 -15.33 31.15 23.12
C LYS A 96 -16.66 31.35 22.36
N GLY A 97 -16.67 31.02 21.09
CA GLY A 97 -17.90 31.02 20.28
C GLY A 97 -18.82 29.86 20.65
N VAL A 98 -20.10 30.03 20.36
CA VAL A 98 -21.15 29.01 20.59
C VAL A 98 -21.46 28.31 19.26
N LEU A 99 -21.44 27.00 19.27
CA LEU A 99 -21.76 26.14 18.14
C LEU A 99 -23.14 25.50 18.34
N ASN A 100 -23.84 25.22 17.25
CA ASN A 100 -25.05 24.41 17.27
C ASN A 100 -24.75 22.92 17.50
N PHE A 101 -25.78 22.10 17.78
CA PHE A 101 -25.61 20.69 18.13
C PHE A 101 -24.99 19.84 17.00
N SER A 102 -25.32 20.11 15.74
CA SER A 102 -24.70 19.43 14.59
C SER A 102 -23.20 19.73 14.50
N GLU A 103 -22.79 20.97 14.77
CA GLU A 103 -21.37 21.38 14.78
C GLU A 103 -20.62 20.81 16.00
N LEU A 104 -21.25 20.83 17.19
CA LEU A 104 -20.74 20.22 18.41
C LEU A 104 -20.53 18.72 18.25
N ASN A 105 -21.48 18.05 17.58
CA ASN A 105 -21.40 16.62 17.30
C ASN A 105 -20.14 16.27 16.49
N LYS A 106 -19.78 17.08 15.50
CA LYS A 106 -18.57 16.85 14.69
C LYS A 106 -17.29 16.91 15.54
N LEU A 107 -17.21 17.84 16.49
CA LEU A 107 -16.08 17.90 17.45
C LEU A 107 -16.12 16.75 18.45
N THR A 108 -17.31 16.34 18.87
CA THR A 108 -17.49 15.20 19.79
C THR A 108 -17.06 13.89 19.13
N LEU A 109 -17.40 13.67 17.84
CA LEU A 109 -16.96 12.52 17.06
C LEU A 109 -15.43 12.43 16.94
N LEU A 110 -14.74 13.57 16.88
CA LEU A 110 -13.28 13.59 16.88
C LEU A 110 -12.71 13.02 18.20
N ILE A 111 -13.29 13.40 19.35
CA ILE A 111 -12.87 12.91 20.68
C ILE A 111 -13.19 11.42 20.81
N GLU A 112 -14.39 10.99 20.42
CA GLU A 112 -14.81 9.57 20.46
C GLU A 112 -13.92 8.69 19.58
N SER A 113 -13.60 9.16 18.37
CA SER A 113 -12.70 8.47 17.46
C SER A 113 -11.29 8.31 18.03
N GLY A 114 -10.78 9.34 18.70
CA GLY A 114 -9.49 9.28 19.41
C GLY A 114 -9.51 8.29 20.57
N LEU A 115 -10.58 8.28 21.37
CA LEU A 115 -10.76 7.31 22.46
C LEU A 115 -10.87 5.87 21.95
N PHE A 116 -11.60 5.65 20.86
CA PHE A 116 -11.73 4.36 20.22
C PHE A 116 -10.36 3.81 19.77
N LEU A 117 -9.59 4.62 19.01
CA LEU A 117 -8.28 4.20 18.53
C LEU A 117 -7.30 3.94 19.69
N LYS A 118 -7.33 4.75 20.75
CA LYS A 118 -6.49 4.52 21.94
C LYS A 118 -6.79 3.17 22.63
N LYS A 119 -8.06 2.77 22.67
CA LYS A 119 -8.49 1.55 23.35
C LYS A 119 -8.22 0.29 22.53
N ASP A 120 -8.55 0.32 21.22
CA ASP A 120 -8.65 -0.89 20.41
C ASP A 120 -7.42 -1.13 19.50
N PHE A 121 -6.48 -0.16 19.44
CA PHE A 121 -5.27 -0.25 18.61
C PHE A 121 -3.92 -0.11 19.36
N PRO A 122 -3.75 -0.65 20.57
CA PRO A 122 -2.47 -0.56 21.27
C PRO A 122 -1.36 -1.43 20.64
N ALA A 123 -1.72 -2.37 19.76
CA ALA A 123 -0.79 -3.34 19.18
C ALA A 123 0.02 -2.82 17.98
N LEU A 124 -0.43 -1.76 17.28
CA LEU A 124 0.29 -1.20 16.15
C LEU A 124 1.42 -0.28 16.63
N LYS A 125 2.65 -0.58 16.21
CA LYS A 125 3.85 0.20 16.56
C LYS A 125 4.02 1.46 15.70
N LEU A 126 2.94 2.19 15.42
CA LEU A 126 2.99 3.44 14.69
C LEU A 126 3.27 4.61 15.63
N ALA A 127 4.19 5.49 15.26
CA ALA A 127 4.60 6.63 16.08
C ALA A 127 3.42 7.53 16.46
N GLU A 128 2.46 7.72 15.58
CA GLU A 128 1.25 8.51 15.83
C GLU A 128 0.37 7.84 16.87
N LEU A 129 0.15 6.53 16.82
CA LEU A 129 -0.65 5.80 17.83
C LEU A 129 0.05 5.74 19.19
N GLN A 130 1.38 5.70 19.22
CA GLN A 130 2.15 5.83 20.46
C GLN A 130 1.90 7.20 21.10
N ARG A 131 1.96 8.28 20.32
CA ARG A 131 1.61 9.64 20.80
C ARG A 131 0.17 9.74 21.28
N LEU A 132 -0.78 9.10 20.60
CA LEU A 132 -2.16 9.02 21.05
C LEU A 132 -2.28 8.29 22.40
N SER A 133 -1.45 7.26 22.63
CA SER A 133 -1.41 6.54 23.90
C SER A 133 -0.95 7.41 25.08
N GLU A 134 -0.11 8.41 24.81
CA GLU A 134 0.39 9.38 25.79
C GLU A 134 -0.66 10.47 26.14
N LEU A 135 -1.67 10.69 25.28
CA LEU A 135 -2.75 11.65 25.57
C LEU A 135 -3.64 11.15 26.70
N ASP A 136 -3.70 11.91 27.78
CA ASP A 136 -4.59 11.60 28.89
C ASP A 136 -6.00 12.11 28.62
N PHE A 137 -6.94 11.17 28.47
CA PHE A 137 -8.37 11.49 28.46
C PHE A 137 -8.88 11.53 29.89
N LEU A 138 -9.03 12.76 30.41
CA LEU A 138 -9.47 13.03 31.76
C LEU A 138 -10.89 12.52 32.02
N PRO A 139 -11.25 12.22 33.30
CA PRO A 139 -12.62 11.82 33.64
C PRO A 139 -13.70 12.82 33.20
N VAL A 140 -13.36 14.12 33.17
CA VAL A 140 -14.27 15.20 32.75
C VAL A 140 -14.69 15.05 31.29
N GLN A 141 -13.75 14.68 30.40
CA GLN A 141 -14.07 14.46 28.97
C GLN A 141 -14.97 13.24 28.75
N ARG A 142 -14.74 12.15 29.50
CA ARG A 142 -15.63 10.97 29.46
C ARG A 142 -17.02 11.28 30.01
N LYS A 143 -17.12 12.16 31.04
CA LYS A 143 -18.39 12.63 31.57
C LYS A 143 -19.12 13.48 30.53
N PHE A 144 -18.43 14.42 29.90
CA PHE A 144 -18.94 15.22 28.79
C PHE A 144 -19.54 14.34 27.68
N LEU A 145 -18.79 13.34 27.20
CA LEU A 145 -19.25 12.45 26.15
C LEU A 145 -20.55 11.73 26.54
N LYS A 146 -20.64 11.26 27.79
CA LYS A 146 -21.87 10.61 28.30
C LYS A 146 -23.05 11.57 28.35
N GLU A 147 -22.84 12.79 28.86
CA GLU A 147 -23.89 13.81 28.94
C GLU A 147 -24.35 14.25 27.53
N PHE A 148 -23.41 14.46 26.60
CA PHE A 148 -23.69 14.84 25.23
C PHE A 148 -24.44 13.73 24.49
N ARG A 149 -23.97 12.47 24.54
CA ARG A 149 -24.63 11.33 23.87
C ARG A 149 -25.96 10.92 24.52
N HIS A 150 -26.17 11.27 25.77
CA HIS A 150 -27.49 11.12 26.36
C HIS A 150 -28.52 12.02 25.69
N LEU A 151 -28.11 13.22 25.29
CA LEU A 151 -29.02 14.24 24.72
C LEU A 151 -29.04 14.25 23.19
N VAL A 152 -27.92 13.87 22.53
CA VAL A 152 -27.70 14.02 21.09
C VAL A 152 -27.34 12.69 20.49
N ASP A 153 -27.96 12.34 19.36
CA ASP A 153 -27.65 11.11 18.63
C ASP A 153 -26.40 11.23 17.75
N ASP A 154 -26.09 10.17 16.99
CA ASP A 154 -24.94 10.12 16.10
C ASP A 154 -25.08 11.05 14.89
N SER A 155 -26.30 11.47 14.52
CA SER A 155 -26.58 12.45 13.45
C SER A 155 -26.41 13.90 13.92
N GLY A 156 -26.40 14.12 15.24
CA GLY A 156 -26.33 15.46 15.84
C GLY A 156 -27.71 16.04 16.17
N GLU A 157 -28.76 15.22 16.12
CA GLU A 157 -30.12 15.64 16.49
C GLU A 157 -30.33 15.53 17.99
N VAL A 158 -31.10 16.49 18.56
CA VAL A 158 -31.42 16.54 19.98
C VAL A 158 -32.62 15.67 20.29
N HIS A 159 -32.46 14.73 21.20
CA HIS A 159 -33.54 13.88 21.73
C HIS A 159 -34.32 14.58 22.84
N PHE A 160 -35.45 15.18 22.52
CA PHE A 160 -36.30 15.93 23.45
C PHE A 160 -36.82 15.06 24.60
N ASP A 161 -37.11 13.79 24.34
CA ASP A 161 -37.58 12.81 25.32
C ASP A 161 -36.59 12.53 26.47
N ARG A 162 -35.30 12.82 26.25
CA ARG A 162 -34.23 12.62 27.23
C ARG A 162 -33.97 13.83 28.12
N HIS A 163 -34.57 14.99 27.82
CA HIS A 163 -34.50 16.19 28.64
C HIS A 163 -35.90 16.51 29.22
N PRO A 164 -36.12 16.44 30.56
CA PRO A 164 -37.47 16.54 31.13
C PRO A 164 -38.25 17.78 30.70
N GLU A 165 -37.59 18.95 30.67
CA GLU A 165 -38.23 20.21 30.31
C GLU A 165 -38.54 20.29 28.81
N LEU A 166 -37.63 19.85 27.95
CA LEU A 166 -37.87 19.79 26.49
C LEU A 166 -38.98 18.79 26.15
N ASN A 167 -39.03 17.65 26.85
CA ASN A 167 -40.08 16.68 26.64
C ASN A 167 -41.45 17.21 27.02
N ASP A 168 -41.57 17.88 28.16
CA ASP A 168 -42.84 18.50 28.56
C ASP A 168 -43.30 19.59 27.57
N LEU A 169 -42.41 20.49 27.16
CA LEU A 169 -42.68 21.50 26.18
C LEU A 169 -43.07 20.92 24.81
N ASN A 170 -42.37 19.88 24.35
CA ASN A 170 -42.65 19.21 23.08
C ASN A 170 -44.01 18.51 23.09
N GLN A 171 -44.40 17.91 24.23
CA GLN A 171 -45.69 17.29 24.40
C GLN A 171 -46.79 18.38 24.36
N ARG A 172 -46.64 19.47 25.10
CA ARG A 172 -47.55 20.60 25.08
C ARG A 172 -47.68 21.22 23.69
N LEU A 173 -46.55 21.27 22.95
CA LEU A 173 -46.52 21.78 21.56
C LEU A 173 -47.37 20.89 20.65
N ARG A 174 -47.22 19.57 20.71
CA ARG A 174 -47.99 18.60 19.95
C ARG A 174 -49.49 18.68 20.26
N ASP A 175 -49.86 18.73 21.51
CA ASP A 175 -51.25 18.82 21.97
C ASP A 175 -51.90 20.12 21.45
N LEU A 176 -51.12 21.22 21.47
CA LEU A 176 -51.55 22.51 20.99
C LEU A 176 -51.71 22.55 19.46
N GLU A 177 -50.79 21.97 18.74
CA GLU A 177 -50.84 21.86 17.27
C GLU A 177 -52.03 21.00 16.81
N GLU A 178 -52.32 19.91 17.52
CA GLU A 178 -53.50 19.10 17.23
C GLU A 178 -54.80 19.89 17.49
N LYS A 179 -54.84 20.66 18.59
CA LYS A 179 -55.96 21.55 18.87
C LYS A 179 -56.15 22.62 17.77
N ILE A 180 -55.09 23.28 17.37
CA ILE A 180 -55.10 24.28 16.30
C ILE A 180 -55.63 23.65 15.00
N ARG A 181 -55.11 22.50 14.61
CA ARG A 181 -55.53 21.78 13.39
C ARG A 181 -57.00 21.45 13.42
N ARG A 182 -57.52 20.94 14.53
CA ARG A 182 -58.95 20.65 14.68
C ARG A 182 -59.77 21.93 14.54
N THR A 183 -59.42 23.00 15.25
CA THR A 183 -60.17 24.26 15.20
C THR A 183 -60.13 24.89 13.81
N VAL A 184 -59.03 24.84 13.09
CA VAL A 184 -58.96 25.35 11.71
C VAL A 184 -59.78 24.47 10.75
N GLN A 185 -59.78 23.14 10.95
CA GLN A 185 -60.61 22.24 10.15
C GLN A 185 -62.09 22.47 10.39
N ASP A 186 -62.50 22.65 11.65
CA ASP A 186 -63.90 22.99 12.02
C ASP A 186 -64.30 24.32 11.35
N TRP A 187 -63.39 25.34 11.39
CA TRP A 187 -63.64 26.62 10.76
C TRP A 187 -63.82 26.52 9.23
N LEU A 188 -62.99 25.69 8.54
CA LEU A 188 -63.05 25.42 7.11
C LEU A 188 -64.33 24.69 6.71
N HIS A 189 -64.86 23.81 7.56
CA HIS A 189 -66.05 23.00 7.30
C HIS A 189 -67.33 23.71 7.70
N ASP A 190 -67.30 24.88 8.35
CA ASP A 190 -68.48 25.65 8.68
C ASP A 190 -69.13 26.10 7.38
N PRO A 191 -70.49 25.84 7.21
CA PRO A 191 -71.24 26.23 6.03
C PRO A 191 -71.20 27.73 5.80
N ALA A 192 -71.04 28.56 6.86
CA ALA A 192 -70.93 30.01 6.74
C ALA A 192 -69.64 30.45 6.05
N HIS A 193 -68.59 29.70 6.14
CA HIS A 193 -67.22 30.00 5.59
C HIS A 193 -66.97 29.37 4.21
N THR A 194 -67.61 28.27 3.87
CA THR A 194 -67.36 27.51 2.66
C THR A 194 -67.44 28.37 1.34
N LYS A 195 -68.32 29.39 1.28
CA LYS A 195 -68.47 30.23 0.09
C LYS A 195 -67.40 31.29 -0.09
N ILE A 196 -66.68 31.65 0.98
CA ILE A 196 -65.67 32.72 0.96
C ILE A 196 -64.28 32.17 0.74
N LEU A 197 -64.08 30.84 0.88
CA LEU A 197 -62.79 30.16 0.70
C LEU A 197 -62.44 30.10 -0.80
N GLN A 198 -61.09 30.20 -1.06
CA GLN A 198 -60.54 29.96 -2.37
C GLN A 198 -60.38 28.44 -2.61
N TYR A 199 -59.99 27.71 -1.57
CA TYR A 199 -59.93 26.25 -1.51
C TYR A 199 -60.13 25.79 -0.05
N SER A 200 -60.45 24.51 0.17
CA SER A 200 -60.88 23.95 1.46
C SER A 200 -59.75 23.32 2.30
N SER A 201 -58.55 23.85 2.24
CA SER A 201 -57.42 23.46 3.09
C SER A 201 -56.81 24.68 3.78
N PHE A 202 -56.12 24.46 4.89
CA PHE A 202 -55.33 25.51 5.54
C PHE A 202 -53.86 25.40 5.08
N ASP A 203 -53.14 26.51 5.25
CA ASP A 203 -51.72 26.63 5.02
C ASP A 203 -51.01 27.14 6.30
N VAL A 204 -49.69 27.10 6.35
CA VAL A 204 -48.89 27.68 7.41
C VAL A 204 -47.98 28.77 6.81
N HIS A 205 -48.25 30.02 7.19
CA HIS A 205 -47.48 31.17 6.74
C HIS A 205 -46.86 31.89 7.98
N TYR A 206 -45.56 32.14 7.95
CA TYR A 206 -44.86 32.79 9.07
C TYR A 206 -45.18 32.14 10.44
N GLU A 207 -45.15 30.83 10.51
CA GLU A 207 -45.45 30.03 11.72
C GLU A 207 -46.90 30.11 12.21
N ARG A 208 -47.82 30.67 11.41
CA ARG A 208 -49.27 30.83 11.71
C ARG A 208 -50.11 29.97 10.82
N TYR A 209 -51.13 29.36 11.37
CA TYR A 209 -52.10 28.58 10.63
C TYR A 209 -53.11 29.54 9.99
N VAL A 210 -53.21 29.51 8.68
CA VAL A 210 -54.01 30.44 7.89
C VAL A 210 -54.99 29.73 6.98
N VAL A 211 -56.11 30.38 6.70
CA VAL A 211 -57.13 29.90 5.75
C VAL A 211 -57.14 30.80 4.51
N PRO A 212 -57.28 30.21 3.30
CA PRO A 212 -57.28 30.99 2.04
C PRO A 212 -58.63 31.59 1.75
N ILE A 213 -58.84 32.88 2.00
CA ILE A 213 -60.07 33.61 1.73
C ILE A 213 -59.95 34.42 0.43
N ARG A 214 -60.96 34.42 -0.39
CA ARG A 214 -61.00 35.30 -1.55
C ARG A 214 -60.94 36.78 -1.13
N SER A 215 -60.14 37.55 -1.85
CA SER A 215 -59.89 38.94 -1.47
C SER A 215 -61.18 39.82 -1.53
N ASP A 216 -62.14 39.48 -2.39
CA ASP A 216 -63.46 40.16 -2.53
C ASP A 216 -64.47 39.77 -1.46
N SER A 217 -64.22 38.65 -0.75
CA SER A 217 -65.15 38.11 0.23
C SER A 217 -64.63 38.25 1.68
N TYR A 218 -63.41 38.81 1.87
CA TYR A 218 -62.87 39.03 3.19
C TYR A 218 -63.64 40.09 4.00
N LYS A 219 -63.84 39.74 5.27
CA LYS A 219 -64.32 40.65 6.30
C LYS A 219 -63.38 40.59 7.54
N SER A 220 -63.22 41.67 8.24
CA SER A 220 -62.38 41.78 9.43
C SER A 220 -62.82 40.85 10.56
N GLU A 221 -64.08 40.38 10.58
CA GLU A 221 -64.57 39.40 11.57
C GLU A 221 -64.00 37.98 11.42
N TYR A 222 -63.44 37.61 10.26
CA TYR A 222 -62.93 36.28 10.01
C TYR A 222 -61.50 36.06 10.59
N GLY A 223 -60.72 37.10 10.81
CA GLY A 223 -59.39 37.01 11.34
C GLY A 223 -58.41 38.07 10.80
N LEU A 224 -57.14 37.88 11.05
CA LEU A 224 -56.08 38.80 10.58
C LEU A 224 -55.43 38.30 9.30
N ILE A 225 -55.23 39.22 8.33
CA ILE A 225 -54.44 38.92 7.13
C ILE A 225 -53.00 38.78 7.50
N VAL A 226 -52.44 37.58 7.25
CA VAL A 226 -51.02 37.25 7.48
C VAL A 226 -50.22 37.48 6.20
N SER A 227 -50.77 37.08 5.04
CA SER A 227 -50.12 37.26 3.75
C SER A 227 -51.13 37.27 2.62
N ARG A 228 -50.68 37.60 1.37
CA ARG A 228 -51.50 37.61 0.16
C ARG A 228 -50.81 36.77 -0.91
N SER A 229 -51.61 36.16 -1.80
CA SER A 229 -51.09 35.51 -3.00
C SER A 229 -50.46 36.54 -3.97
N GLU A 230 -49.55 36.11 -4.84
CA GLU A 230 -48.92 36.98 -5.85
C GLU A 230 -49.93 37.71 -6.76
N SER A 231 -51.03 37.04 -7.11
CA SER A 231 -52.14 37.63 -7.88
C SER A 231 -53.02 38.58 -7.07
N GLY A 232 -52.87 38.64 -5.73
CA GLY A 232 -53.69 39.41 -4.83
C GLY A 232 -55.17 38.92 -4.68
N GLN A 233 -55.53 37.81 -5.35
CA GLN A 233 -56.85 37.24 -5.31
C GLN A 233 -57.18 36.44 -4.05
N THR A 234 -56.15 35.93 -3.35
CA THR A 234 -56.29 35.14 -2.13
C THR A 234 -55.64 35.86 -0.99
N LEU A 235 -56.33 35.99 0.11
CA LEU A 235 -55.82 36.46 1.39
C LEU A 235 -55.64 35.26 2.31
N PHE A 236 -54.47 35.12 2.88
CA PHE A 236 -54.19 34.13 3.88
C PHE A 236 -54.45 34.73 5.25
N VAL A 237 -55.52 34.28 5.87
CA VAL A 237 -56.10 34.88 7.07
C VAL A 237 -55.94 33.94 8.26
N GLU A 238 -55.40 34.41 9.38
CA GLU A 238 -55.40 33.70 10.64
C GLU A 238 -56.75 33.89 11.31
N PRO A 239 -57.63 32.86 11.48
CA PRO A 239 -58.87 32.98 12.20
C PRO A 239 -58.68 33.42 13.64
N TYR A 240 -59.60 34.24 14.15
CA TYR A 240 -59.50 34.68 15.56
C TYR A 240 -59.55 33.54 16.54
N GLU A 241 -60.27 32.45 16.24
CA GLU A 241 -60.46 31.25 17.04
C GLU A 241 -59.14 30.50 17.31
N VAL A 242 -58.16 30.58 16.43
CA VAL A 242 -56.86 29.89 16.57
C VAL A 242 -55.75 30.81 17.04
N ARG A 243 -55.94 32.14 16.98
CA ARG A 243 -54.92 33.15 17.23
C ARG A 243 -54.22 32.99 18.58
N GLU A 244 -55.00 32.84 19.66
CA GLU A 244 -54.43 32.64 21.00
C GLU A 244 -53.58 31.36 21.09
N ALA A 245 -54.08 30.28 20.49
CA ALA A 245 -53.33 29.01 20.42
C ALA A 245 -52.07 29.13 19.57
N CYS A 246 -52.11 29.86 18.45
CA CYS A 246 -50.93 30.14 17.64
C CYS A 246 -49.89 30.97 18.41
N ASN A 247 -50.33 32.00 19.16
CA ASN A 247 -49.40 32.77 20.01
C ASN A 247 -48.75 31.91 21.09
N ARG A 248 -49.51 31.05 21.77
CA ARG A 248 -48.96 30.12 22.77
C ARG A 248 -48.00 29.11 22.13
N ARG A 249 -48.28 28.65 20.88
CA ARG A 249 -47.40 27.81 20.12
C ARG A 249 -46.05 28.49 19.91
N MET A 250 -46.04 29.75 19.47
CA MET A 250 -44.82 30.53 19.27
C MET A 250 -44.03 30.71 20.58
N GLU A 251 -44.73 30.98 21.69
CA GLU A 251 -44.10 31.10 23.02
C GLU A 251 -43.40 29.77 23.44
N ILE A 252 -44.06 28.63 23.17
CA ILE A 252 -43.46 27.31 23.49
C ILE A 252 -42.22 27.06 22.61
N ILE A 253 -42.33 27.35 21.31
CA ILE A 253 -41.17 27.20 20.39
C ILE A 253 -40.01 28.09 20.84
N ALA A 254 -40.27 29.38 21.18
CA ALA A 254 -39.24 30.27 21.68
C ALA A 254 -38.57 29.76 22.98
N LYS A 255 -39.32 29.12 23.87
CA LYS A 255 -38.76 28.50 25.09
C LYS A 255 -37.92 27.27 24.76
N ILE A 256 -38.37 26.43 23.81
CA ILE A 256 -37.60 25.30 23.34
C ILE A 256 -36.24 25.77 22.78
N ASP A 257 -36.28 26.80 21.90
CA ASP A 257 -35.07 27.37 21.29
C ASP A 257 -34.13 27.99 22.36
N GLU A 258 -34.69 28.65 23.38
CA GLU A 258 -33.94 29.20 24.50
C GLU A 258 -33.19 28.09 25.25
N ILE A 259 -33.87 26.99 25.63
CA ILE A 259 -33.24 25.85 26.32
C ILE A 259 -32.18 25.18 25.43
N ILE A 260 -32.48 24.98 24.16
CA ILE A 260 -31.52 24.41 23.18
C ILE A 260 -30.27 25.29 23.11
N ASN A 261 -30.43 26.62 23.02
CA ASN A 261 -29.30 27.55 22.99
C ASN A 261 -28.51 27.55 24.31
N GLN A 262 -29.16 27.49 25.46
CA GLN A 262 -28.48 27.38 26.79
C GLN A 262 -27.66 26.08 26.88
N LEU A 263 -28.22 24.96 26.42
CA LEU A 263 -27.51 23.67 26.39
C LEU A 263 -26.34 23.72 25.39
N ALA A 264 -26.51 24.29 24.22
CA ALA A 264 -25.46 24.48 23.24
C ALA A 264 -24.32 25.37 23.76
N MET A 265 -24.65 26.46 24.49
CA MET A 265 -23.68 27.29 25.18
C MET A 265 -22.90 26.48 26.22
N LYS A 266 -23.57 25.73 27.09
CA LYS A 266 -22.93 24.88 28.13
C LYS A 266 -21.93 23.91 27.50
N PHE A 267 -22.33 23.19 26.44
CA PHE A 267 -21.45 22.23 25.77
C PHE A 267 -20.32 22.92 25.02
N SER A 268 -20.57 24.08 24.40
CA SER A 268 -19.51 24.86 23.73
C SER A 268 -18.45 25.33 24.72
N PHE A 269 -18.85 25.84 25.90
CA PHE A 269 -17.89 26.24 26.94
C PHE A 269 -17.09 25.05 27.49
N THR A 270 -17.73 23.90 27.65
CA THR A 270 -16.99 22.69 28.05
C THR A 270 -15.98 22.24 26.99
N LEU A 271 -16.32 22.30 25.69
CA LEU A 271 -15.37 22.01 24.60
C LEU A 271 -14.24 23.06 24.51
N TYR A 272 -14.50 24.33 24.89
CA TYR A 272 -13.44 25.32 25.00
C TYR A 272 -12.35 24.88 25.99
N GLU A 273 -12.72 24.30 27.13
CA GLU A 273 -11.76 23.74 28.11
C GLU A 273 -10.94 22.59 27.52
N PHE A 274 -11.45 21.93 26.46
CA PHE A 274 -10.77 20.84 25.76
C PHE A 274 -10.06 21.29 24.47
N SER A 275 -9.88 22.59 24.25
CA SER A 275 -9.30 23.13 23.01
C SER A 275 -7.93 22.52 22.67
N ASP A 276 -7.07 22.30 23.65
CA ASP A 276 -5.75 21.69 23.46
C ASP A 276 -5.87 20.24 23.04
N LEU A 277 -6.77 19.47 23.65
CA LEU A 277 -7.03 18.08 23.24
C LEU A 277 -7.58 18.02 21.80
N LEU A 278 -8.54 18.90 21.47
CA LEU A 278 -9.09 18.97 20.10
C LEU A 278 -8.00 19.30 19.07
N ASN A 279 -7.08 20.19 19.41
CA ASN A 279 -5.93 20.54 18.57
C ASN A 279 -5.01 19.34 18.36
N GLN A 280 -4.66 18.63 19.43
CA GLN A 280 -3.80 17.45 19.39
C GLN A 280 -4.45 16.30 18.61
N LEU A 281 -5.75 16.04 18.82
CA LEU A 281 -6.49 15.03 18.08
C LEU A 281 -6.58 15.35 16.58
N ASN A 282 -6.91 16.60 16.24
CA ASN A 282 -6.94 16.99 14.82
C ASN A 282 -5.57 16.81 14.15
N HIS A 283 -4.50 17.22 14.83
CA HIS A 283 -3.15 17.02 14.31
C HIS A 283 -2.79 15.53 14.18
N PHE A 284 -3.21 14.72 15.14
CA PHE A 284 -3.06 13.27 15.11
C PHE A 284 -3.78 12.66 13.89
N PHE A 285 -5.06 12.99 13.66
CA PHE A 285 -5.83 12.43 12.55
C PHE A 285 -5.30 12.88 11.19
N LEU A 286 -4.89 14.14 11.04
CA LEU A 286 -4.25 14.62 9.81
C LEU A 286 -2.95 13.87 9.52
N ARG A 287 -2.10 13.64 10.52
CA ARG A 287 -0.86 12.88 10.35
C ARG A 287 -1.10 11.41 10.05
N LEU A 288 -2.07 10.80 10.73
CA LEU A 288 -2.46 9.42 10.49
C LEU A 288 -2.93 9.23 9.02
N ASP A 289 -3.82 10.09 8.55
CA ASP A 289 -4.30 10.09 7.17
C ASP A 289 -3.16 10.34 6.15
N HIS A 290 -2.26 11.28 6.45
CA HIS A 290 -1.10 11.58 5.60
C HIS A 290 -0.26 10.34 5.29
N TYR A 291 0.15 9.58 6.32
CA TYR A 291 0.98 8.39 6.13
C TYR A 291 0.19 7.18 5.60
N LEU A 292 -1.09 7.08 5.95
CA LEU A 292 -1.99 6.08 5.35
C LEU A 292 -2.14 6.30 3.84
N ALA A 293 -2.34 7.55 3.41
CA ALA A 293 -2.45 7.90 2.01
C ALA A 293 -1.16 7.56 1.24
N LYS A 294 0.00 7.94 1.78
CA LYS A 294 1.31 7.62 1.16
C LYS A 294 1.55 6.11 1.06
N SER A 295 1.28 5.36 2.12
CA SER A 295 1.45 3.90 2.11
C SER A 295 0.46 3.20 1.18
N ALA A 296 -0.78 3.69 1.10
CA ALA A 296 -1.78 3.17 0.18
C ALA A 296 -1.39 3.40 -1.28
N PHE A 297 -0.97 4.62 -1.61
CA PHE A 297 -0.48 4.95 -2.95
C PHE A 297 0.74 4.09 -3.33
N ALA A 298 1.69 3.91 -2.39
CA ALA A 298 2.86 3.06 -2.62
C ALA A 298 2.47 1.61 -2.94
N ASN A 299 1.50 1.04 -2.21
CA ASN A 299 1.04 -0.33 -2.45
C ASN A 299 0.32 -0.48 -3.79
N ASP A 300 -0.62 0.42 -4.10
CA ASP A 300 -1.45 0.34 -5.31
C ASP A 300 -0.63 0.52 -6.59
N TYR A 301 0.43 1.35 -6.52
CA TYR A 301 1.32 1.63 -7.65
C TYR A 301 2.62 0.81 -7.61
N ALA A 302 2.77 -0.14 -6.67
CA ALA A 302 3.97 -0.96 -6.51
C ALA A 302 5.26 -0.13 -6.43
N LEU A 303 5.24 0.93 -5.60
CA LEU A 303 6.36 1.82 -5.37
C LEU A 303 7.20 1.29 -4.20
N GLU A 304 8.54 1.45 -4.30
CA GLU A 304 9.48 1.02 -3.28
C GLU A 304 10.20 2.19 -2.64
N CYS A 305 10.59 2.01 -1.38
CA CYS A 305 11.30 3.02 -0.60
C CYS A 305 12.70 3.27 -1.19
N PRO A 306 13.03 4.50 -1.64
CA PRO A 306 14.36 4.79 -2.14
C PRO A 306 15.36 4.95 -1.00
N SER A 307 16.63 4.57 -1.24
CA SER A 307 17.75 4.91 -0.37
C SER A 307 18.41 6.21 -0.80
N ILE A 308 18.84 7.01 0.17
CA ILE A 308 19.48 8.31 -0.08
C ILE A 308 20.99 8.10 -0.24
N LYS A 309 21.55 8.47 -1.39
CA LYS A 309 22.99 8.43 -1.66
C LYS A 309 23.69 9.66 -1.05
N SER A 310 24.88 9.46 -0.53
CA SER A 310 25.79 10.54 -0.07
C SER A 310 26.65 11.12 -1.21
N THR A 311 26.84 10.36 -2.29
CA THR A 311 27.63 10.78 -3.46
C THR A 311 26.73 11.05 -4.66
N PRO A 312 27.03 12.05 -5.49
CA PRO A 312 26.25 12.35 -6.70
C PRO A 312 26.06 11.12 -7.58
N GLY A 313 24.85 10.99 -8.14
CA GLY A 313 24.49 9.86 -8.98
C GLY A 313 23.15 9.22 -8.59
N PHE A 314 22.73 8.26 -9.39
CA PHE A 314 21.49 7.49 -9.14
C PHE A 314 21.63 6.06 -9.63
N LYS A 315 20.87 5.16 -9.01
CA LYS A 315 20.76 3.78 -9.47
C LYS A 315 19.34 3.31 -9.28
N PHE A 316 18.73 2.81 -10.35
CA PHE A 316 17.39 2.25 -10.35
C PHE A 316 17.41 0.84 -10.93
N SER A 317 16.82 -0.09 -10.23
CA SER A 317 16.51 -1.43 -10.73
C SER A 317 15.03 -1.50 -11.09
N GLN A 318 14.73 -1.87 -12.33
CA GLN A 318 13.35 -2.02 -12.82
C GLN A 318 12.50 -0.73 -12.73
N LEU A 319 13.08 0.45 -13.05
CA LEU A 319 12.36 1.71 -13.17
C LEU A 319 11.22 1.61 -14.20
N PHE A 320 10.04 2.11 -13.86
CA PHE A 320 8.87 2.13 -14.74
C PHE A 320 8.08 3.44 -14.64
N HIS A 321 7.23 3.70 -15.62
CA HIS A 321 6.36 4.88 -15.60
C HIS A 321 5.08 4.59 -14.81
N PRO A 322 4.78 5.33 -13.72
CA PRO A 322 3.68 4.99 -12.81
C PRO A 322 2.29 5.12 -13.46
N LEU A 323 2.15 5.96 -14.49
CA LEU A 323 0.86 6.18 -15.17
C LEU A 323 0.62 5.21 -16.35
N ILE A 324 1.60 4.38 -16.72
CA ILE A 324 1.47 3.45 -17.84
C ILE A 324 1.17 2.04 -17.31
N LYS A 325 0.00 1.53 -17.66
CA LYS A 325 -0.37 0.16 -17.31
C LYS A 325 0.55 -0.85 -18.03
N ASN A 326 1.15 -1.78 -17.28
CA ASN A 326 2.14 -2.75 -17.78
C ASN A 326 3.38 -2.09 -18.42
N ALA A 327 3.86 -0.98 -17.85
CA ALA A 327 5.08 -0.33 -18.31
C ALA A 327 6.26 -1.29 -18.34
N ILE A 328 7.09 -1.18 -19.39
CA ILE A 328 8.32 -1.95 -19.49
C ILE A 328 9.33 -1.41 -18.48
N LYS A 329 9.80 -2.29 -17.62
CA LYS A 329 10.74 -1.96 -16.54
C LYS A 329 12.17 -1.89 -17.06
N ASN A 330 12.88 -0.79 -16.77
CA ASN A 330 14.24 -0.52 -17.21
C ASN A 330 15.18 -0.31 -16.02
N ASN A 331 16.47 -0.53 -16.21
CA ASN A 331 17.48 -0.13 -15.23
C ASN A 331 18.08 1.22 -15.63
N ALA A 332 18.52 2.00 -14.63
CA ALA A 332 19.24 3.25 -14.80
C ALA A 332 20.35 3.31 -13.75
N ASP A 333 21.58 3.57 -14.17
CA ASP A 333 22.73 3.67 -13.27
C ASP A 333 23.64 4.78 -13.77
N CYS A 334 23.94 5.74 -12.91
CA CYS A 334 24.86 6.84 -13.18
C CYS A 334 25.63 7.15 -11.90
N ASN A 335 26.93 6.97 -11.93
CA ASN A 335 27.78 7.13 -10.75
C ASN A 335 28.43 8.52 -10.72
N SER A 336 29.05 8.86 -9.59
CA SER A 336 29.71 10.17 -9.40
C SER A 336 30.81 10.54 -10.38
N ASN A 337 31.39 9.53 -11.07
CA ASN A 337 32.41 9.74 -12.09
C ASN A 337 31.82 9.92 -13.49
N ASP A 338 30.54 9.66 -13.68
CA ASP A 338 29.85 9.76 -14.94
C ASP A 338 29.35 11.21 -15.11
N HIS A 339 29.48 11.78 -16.31
CA HIS A 339 28.88 13.06 -16.65
C HIS A 339 27.39 12.93 -16.98
N GLY A 340 26.90 11.72 -17.30
CA GLY A 340 25.50 11.44 -17.56
C GLY A 340 25.28 10.27 -18.52
N MET A 341 24.08 10.24 -19.09
CA MET A 341 23.60 9.19 -19.98
C MET A 341 23.12 9.78 -21.31
N VAL A 342 23.52 9.18 -22.44
CA VAL A 342 23.01 9.54 -23.76
C VAL A 342 22.20 8.36 -24.32
N ILE A 343 20.89 8.61 -24.55
CA ILE A 343 19.94 7.60 -24.99
C ILE A 343 19.59 7.83 -26.45
N SER A 344 19.96 6.88 -27.30
CA SER A 344 19.71 6.91 -28.73
C SER A 344 18.63 5.90 -29.15
N GLY A 345 18.15 6.02 -30.37
CA GLY A 345 17.14 5.10 -30.95
C GLY A 345 15.96 5.84 -31.58
N PRO A 346 14.98 5.11 -32.16
CA PRO A 346 13.82 5.70 -32.81
C PRO A 346 12.92 6.46 -31.82
N ASN A 347 12.19 7.50 -32.29
CA ASN A 347 11.29 8.30 -31.44
C ASN A 347 10.17 7.48 -30.83
N THR A 348 9.70 6.45 -31.52
CA THR A 348 8.69 5.50 -31.04
C THR A 348 9.23 4.50 -30.03
N GLY A 349 10.51 4.55 -29.68
CA GLY A 349 11.20 3.56 -28.84
C GLY A 349 11.00 3.71 -27.34
N GLY A 350 10.39 4.80 -26.84
CA GLY A 350 10.14 5.03 -25.42
C GLY A 350 11.22 5.85 -24.69
N LYS A 351 12.11 6.56 -25.40
CA LYS A 351 13.12 7.47 -24.82
C LYS A 351 12.49 8.51 -23.89
N THR A 352 11.48 9.23 -24.41
CA THR A 352 10.71 10.23 -23.64
C THR A 352 10.06 9.64 -22.39
N VAL A 353 9.48 8.43 -22.50
CA VAL A 353 8.87 7.74 -21.36
C VAL A 353 9.90 7.42 -20.28
N PHE A 354 11.09 6.99 -20.66
CA PHE A 354 12.16 6.73 -19.70
C PHE A 354 12.62 8.01 -18.99
N LEU A 355 12.83 9.12 -19.72
CA LEU A 355 13.18 10.41 -19.13
C LEU A 355 12.09 10.92 -18.17
N LYS A 356 10.82 10.82 -18.59
CA LYS A 356 9.67 11.17 -17.73
C LYS A 356 9.62 10.28 -16.48
N SER A 357 9.86 8.97 -16.61
CA SER A 357 9.88 8.05 -15.46
C SER A 357 10.95 8.45 -14.45
N LEU A 358 12.13 8.79 -14.91
CA LEU A 358 13.23 9.24 -14.05
C LEU A 358 12.90 10.58 -13.38
N THR A 359 12.34 11.54 -14.13
CA THR A 359 11.93 12.84 -13.57
C THR A 359 10.82 12.69 -12.54
N LEU A 360 9.78 11.90 -12.84
CA LEU A 360 8.69 11.62 -11.89
C LEU A 360 9.20 10.94 -10.63
N SER A 361 10.17 10.03 -10.74
CA SER A 361 10.80 9.40 -9.57
C SER A 361 11.49 10.42 -8.67
N TYR A 362 12.19 11.38 -9.23
CA TYR A 362 12.80 12.46 -8.46
C TYR A 362 11.77 13.43 -7.86
N LEU A 363 10.69 13.74 -8.57
CA LEU A 363 9.59 14.53 -8.02
C LEU A 363 8.92 13.80 -6.83
N LEU A 364 8.60 12.51 -6.97
CA LEU A 364 8.10 11.69 -5.88
C LEU A 364 9.06 11.68 -4.68
N PHE A 365 10.35 11.48 -4.94
CA PHE A 365 11.41 11.51 -3.92
C PHE A 365 11.40 12.81 -3.12
N TYR A 366 11.41 13.98 -3.79
CA TYR A 366 11.42 15.28 -3.11
C TYR A 366 10.13 15.59 -2.35
N HIS A 367 9.01 14.94 -2.70
CA HIS A 367 7.76 15.03 -1.93
C HIS A 367 7.63 13.95 -0.84
N GLY A 368 8.67 13.14 -0.63
CA GLY A 368 8.71 12.10 0.40
C GLY A 368 7.81 10.90 0.08
N PHE A 369 7.59 10.61 -1.20
CA PHE A 369 6.92 9.40 -1.67
C PHE A 369 7.93 8.33 -2.08
N PHE A 370 7.51 7.10 -2.08
CA PHE A 370 8.25 5.99 -2.67
C PHE A 370 8.26 6.11 -4.19
N VAL A 371 9.17 5.39 -4.85
CA VAL A 371 9.45 5.59 -6.28
C VAL A 371 9.11 4.34 -7.10
N PRO A 372 8.76 4.49 -8.39
CA PRO A 372 8.37 3.38 -9.25
C PRO A 372 9.58 2.57 -9.75
N ALA A 373 10.20 1.82 -8.86
CA ALA A 373 11.32 0.94 -9.13
C ALA A 373 11.31 -0.23 -8.16
N ALA A 374 12.01 -1.35 -8.46
CA ALA A 374 12.18 -2.44 -7.50
C ALA A 374 13.22 -2.07 -6.43
N GLU A 375 14.26 -1.31 -6.82
CA GLU A 375 15.26 -0.74 -5.92
C GLU A 375 15.70 0.61 -6.48
N ALA A 376 15.91 1.59 -5.60
CA ALA A 376 16.39 2.91 -5.99
C ALA A 376 17.40 3.46 -4.96
N GLU A 377 18.51 3.96 -5.48
CA GLU A 377 19.50 4.75 -4.74
C GLU A 377 19.57 6.13 -5.40
N MET A 378 19.25 7.18 -4.64
CA MET A 378 19.05 8.51 -5.21
C MET A 378 19.87 9.57 -4.46
N TYR A 379 20.64 10.34 -5.19
CA TYR A 379 21.31 11.52 -4.65
C TYR A 379 20.36 12.73 -4.65
N PRO A 380 20.26 13.49 -3.55
CA PRO A 380 19.39 14.66 -3.46
C PRO A 380 20.03 15.89 -4.12
N TYR A 381 19.92 15.99 -5.46
CA TYR A 381 20.40 17.16 -6.20
C TYR A 381 19.70 18.45 -5.76
N GLU A 382 20.40 19.57 -5.79
CA GLU A 382 19.83 20.89 -5.51
C GLU A 382 18.97 21.43 -6.67
N GLY A 383 19.30 21.02 -7.90
CA GLY A 383 18.56 21.36 -9.12
C GLY A 383 18.05 20.13 -9.86
N LEU A 384 16.77 20.16 -10.25
CA LEU A 384 16.15 19.19 -11.14
C LEU A 384 15.52 19.92 -12.31
N PHE A 385 15.99 19.64 -13.52
CA PHE A 385 15.56 20.31 -14.74
C PHE A 385 15.10 19.29 -15.78
N TYR A 386 13.97 19.57 -16.44
CA TYR A 386 13.46 18.75 -17.52
C TYR A 386 13.07 19.64 -18.71
N PHE A 387 13.56 19.29 -19.89
CA PHE A 387 13.27 19.95 -21.16
C PHE A 387 12.71 18.93 -22.13
N GLY A 388 11.43 19.08 -22.49
CA GLY A 388 10.72 18.23 -23.46
C GLY A 388 10.50 18.96 -24.80
N ASN A 389 10.15 18.19 -25.82
CA ASN A 389 9.97 18.68 -27.19
C ASN A 389 8.78 19.62 -27.42
N ASP A 390 7.82 19.74 -26.49
CA ASP A 390 6.56 20.48 -26.71
C ASP A 390 6.63 22.00 -26.45
N LEU A 391 7.80 22.61 -26.54
CA LEU A 391 7.98 24.04 -26.27
C LEU A 391 7.60 24.91 -27.47
N GLN A 392 6.46 24.68 -28.10
CA GLN A 392 5.87 25.65 -29.01
C GLN A 392 5.12 26.72 -28.20
N ASP A 393 5.82 27.74 -27.73
CA ASP A 393 5.19 28.92 -27.16
C ASP A 393 4.67 29.83 -28.31
N LEU A 394 3.52 29.45 -28.86
CA LEU A 394 2.83 30.21 -29.93
C LEU A 394 2.49 31.64 -29.47
N GLN A 395 2.51 31.92 -28.16
CA GLN A 395 2.19 33.26 -27.61
C GLN A 395 3.35 34.25 -27.75
N VAL A 396 4.60 33.77 -27.83
CA VAL A 396 5.79 34.65 -27.88
C VAL A 396 6.31 34.84 -29.31
N GLY A 397 5.79 34.11 -30.31
CA GLY A 397 6.18 34.28 -31.73
C GLY A 397 7.65 33.91 -32.05
N LEU A 398 8.33 33.18 -31.17
CA LEU A 398 9.67 32.69 -31.38
C LEU A 398 9.63 31.39 -32.20
N SER A 399 10.62 31.19 -33.10
CA SER A 399 10.80 29.90 -33.73
C SER A 399 11.14 28.85 -32.67
N SER A 400 10.81 27.57 -32.92
CA SER A 400 11.05 26.46 -31.97
C SER A 400 12.51 26.43 -31.50
N PHE A 401 13.45 26.66 -32.37
CA PHE A 401 14.89 26.72 -32.04
C PHE A 401 15.24 27.88 -31.10
N SER A 402 14.71 29.09 -31.36
CA SER A 402 14.97 30.24 -30.50
C SER A 402 14.40 30.10 -29.11
N GLY A 403 13.25 29.45 -28.99
CA GLY A 403 12.62 29.08 -27.70
C GLY A 403 13.48 28.08 -26.91
N GLU A 404 13.97 27.04 -27.58
CA GLU A 404 14.87 26.05 -27.01
C GLU A 404 16.19 26.68 -26.52
N VAL A 405 16.84 27.49 -27.33
CA VAL A 405 18.08 28.22 -26.95
C VAL A 405 17.85 29.12 -25.76
N LYS A 406 16.71 29.83 -25.68
CA LYS A 406 16.39 30.70 -24.54
C LYS A 406 16.29 29.88 -23.24
N ASN A 407 15.66 28.72 -23.26
CA ASN A 407 15.56 27.85 -22.10
C ASN A 407 16.94 27.34 -21.62
N TYR A 408 17.83 27.00 -22.54
CA TYR A 408 19.20 26.59 -22.19
C TYR A 408 20.07 27.78 -21.66
N ILE A 409 19.85 29.00 -22.14
CA ILE A 409 20.47 30.20 -21.53
C ILE A 409 19.93 30.39 -20.10
N GLU A 410 18.62 30.34 -19.91
CA GLU A 410 17.99 30.45 -18.60
C GLU A 410 18.50 29.36 -17.64
N LEU A 411 18.66 28.09 -18.11
CA LEU A 411 19.28 27.02 -17.31
C LEU A 411 20.67 27.40 -16.85
N MET A 412 21.51 27.93 -17.75
CA MET A 412 22.89 28.30 -17.46
C MET A 412 22.98 29.41 -16.41
N GLU A 413 22.00 30.32 -16.37
CA GLU A 413 21.91 31.39 -15.35
C GLU A 413 21.47 30.88 -13.98
N HIS A 414 20.70 29.77 -13.91
CA HIS A 414 20.10 29.21 -12.69
C HIS A 414 20.75 27.91 -12.23
N ILE A 415 21.93 27.54 -12.74
CA ILE A 415 22.67 26.34 -12.37
C ILE A 415 23.06 26.40 -10.89
N LEU A 416 22.87 25.32 -10.16
CA LEU A 416 23.16 25.15 -8.74
C LEU A 416 24.44 24.31 -8.56
N PRO A 417 25.00 24.19 -7.33
CA PRO A 417 26.20 23.39 -7.11
C PRO A 417 26.05 21.92 -7.52
N SER A 418 24.83 21.34 -7.41
CA SER A 418 24.55 19.98 -7.87
C SER A 418 23.23 19.90 -8.63
N ASN A 419 23.25 19.29 -9.85
CA ASN A 419 22.11 19.32 -10.74
C ASN A 419 21.89 17.97 -11.44
N LEU A 420 20.61 17.61 -11.63
CA LEU A 420 20.17 16.58 -12.56
C LEU A 420 19.38 17.25 -13.70
N ILE A 421 19.89 17.10 -14.92
CA ILE A 421 19.35 17.75 -16.11
C ILE A 421 18.89 16.66 -17.07
N LEU A 422 17.59 16.68 -17.42
CA LEU A 422 16.98 15.72 -18.33
C LEU A 422 16.52 16.46 -19.58
N ILE A 423 17.00 16.04 -20.77
CA ILE A 423 16.71 16.71 -22.04
C ILE A 423 16.16 15.68 -23.02
N ASP A 424 14.96 15.92 -23.51
CA ASP A 424 14.37 15.10 -24.58
C ASP A 424 14.58 15.76 -25.94
N GLU A 425 15.48 15.13 -26.74
CA GLU A 425 15.87 15.56 -28.09
C GLU A 425 16.50 16.95 -28.16
N ILE A 426 17.74 17.09 -27.67
CA ILE A 426 18.49 18.34 -27.63
C ILE A 426 18.71 18.93 -29.05
N PHE A 427 18.41 20.21 -29.21
CA PHE A 427 18.54 20.98 -30.45
C PHE A 427 17.92 20.34 -31.69
N ASN A 428 16.70 19.81 -31.51
CA ASN A 428 15.99 19.07 -32.57
C ASN A 428 15.57 19.92 -33.76
N SER A 429 15.53 21.23 -33.57
CA SER A 429 15.04 22.21 -34.58
C SER A 429 16.12 22.77 -35.50
N THR A 430 17.35 22.22 -35.49
CA THR A 430 18.46 22.67 -36.37
C THR A 430 19.16 21.50 -37.10
N SER A 431 20.21 21.81 -37.92
CA SER A 431 20.95 20.76 -38.63
C SER A 431 21.63 19.80 -37.64
N SER A 432 21.71 18.50 -37.98
CA SER A 432 22.31 17.48 -37.13
C SER A 432 23.76 17.76 -36.71
N ASP A 433 24.54 18.37 -37.57
CA ASP A 433 25.95 18.66 -37.31
C ASP A 433 26.13 19.87 -36.39
N GLU A 434 25.33 20.94 -36.60
CA GLU A 434 25.30 22.12 -35.72
C GLU A 434 24.73 21.76 -34.33
N ALA A 435 23.64 20.97 -34.29
CA ALA A 435 23.07 20.49 -33.06
C ALA A 435 24.08 19.68 -32.23
N SER A 436 24.84 18.79 -32.89
CA SER A 436 25.87 18.00 -32.23
C SER A 436 27.01 18.88 -31.67
N ALA A 437 27.49 19.85 -32.44
CA ALA A 437 28.55 20.75 -32.00
C ALA A 437 28.09 21.65 -30.81
N LEU A 438 26.88 22.22 -30.92
CA LEU A 438 26.30 23.05 -29.86
C LEU A 438 26.07 22.24 -28.58
N SER A 439 25.55 21.01 -28.68
CA SER A 439 25.32 20.14 -27.53
C SER A 439 26.58 19.83 -26.73
N LEU A 440 27.67 19.46 -27.43
CA LEU A 440 28.94 19.18 -26.76
C LEU A 440 29.51 20.42 -26.07
N ALA A 441 29.57 21.56 -26.79
CA ALA A 441 30.07 22.80 -26.22
C ALA A 441 29.24 23.26 -25.01
N TYR A 442 27.93 23.10 -25.08
CA TYR A 442 27.01 23.45 -23.99
C TYR A 442 27.18 22.56 -22.75
N PHE A 443 27.38 21.26 -22.94
CA PHE A 443 27.64 20.32 -21.84
C PHE A 443 28.99 20.59 -21.16
N ASP A 444 30.02 20.90 -21.92
CA ASP A 444 31.31 21.30 -21.37
C ASP A 444 31.20 22.56 -20.48
N GLU A 445 30.40 23.54 -20.90
CA GLU A 445 30.17 24.75 -20.08
C GLU A 445 29.32 24.46 -18.83
N LEU A 446 28.33 23.57 -18.90
CA LEU A 446 27.57 23.14 -17.74
C LEU A 446 28.46 22.48 -16.68
N HIS A 447 29.33 21.55 -17.08
CA HIS A 447 30.27 20.86 -16.18
C HIS A 447 31.31 21.76 -15.52
N LYS A 448 31.66 22.89 -16.15
CA LYS A 448 32.53 23.90 -15.52
C LYS A 448 31.86 24.66 -14.38
N LYS A 449 30.53 24.76 -14.38
CA LYS A 449 29.77 25.51 -13.37
C LYS A 449 29.41 24.73 -12.13
N GLY A 450 29.26 23.42 -12.21
CA GLY A 450 28.88 22.61 -11.06
C GLY A 450 28.83 21.10 -11.35
N ILE A 451 28.47 20.31 -10.38
CA ILE A 451 28.24 18.89 -10.55
C ILE A 451 26.91 18.69 -11.31
N CYS A 452 27.02 18.30 -12.57
CA CYS A 452 25.85 18.10 -13.42
C CYS A 452 25.83 16.67 -13.94
N HIS A 453 24.74 15.94 -13.64
CA HIS A 453 24.45 14.70 -14.36
C HIS A 453 23.41 15.00 -15.44
N ILE A 454 23.77 14.74 -16.70
CA ILE A 454 22.93 15.06 -17.86
C ILE A 454 22.40 13.76 -18.45
N VAL A 455 21.08 13.60 -18.49
CA VAL A 455 20.42 12.47 -19.16
C VAL A 455 19.72 13.00 -20.40
N VAL A 456 20.23 12.69 -21.57
CA VAL A 456 19.76 13.28 -22.83
C VAL A 456 19.33 12.21 -23.82
N SER A 457 18.19 12.42 -24.46
CA SER A 457 17.80 11.65 -25.63
C SER A 457 18.24 12.37 -26.92
N THR A 458 18.65 11.62 -27.93
CA THR A 458 19.06 12.18 -29.21
C THR A 458 18.87 11.19 -30.35
N HIS A 459 18.65 11.75 -31.55
CA HIS A 459 18.72 11.03 -32.83
C HIS A 459 19.90 11.48 -33.69
N HIS A 460 20.65 12.51 -33.26
CA HIS A 460 21.79 13.08 -34.00
C HIS A 460 22.97 12.10 -34.05
N GLN A 461 23.33 11.69 -35.27
CA GLN A 461 24.35 10.68 -35.54
C GLN A 461 25.75 11.05 -35.01
N MET A 462 26.19 12.27 -35.32
CA MET A 462 27.51 12.75 -34.92
C MET A 462 27.65 12.84 -33.41
N PHE A 463 26.60 13.35 -32.74
CA PHE A 463 26.56 13.45 -31.28
C PHE A 463 26.66 12.08 -30.58
N LYS A 464 25.90 11.07 -31.06
CA LYS A 464 26.03 9.70 -30.55
C LYS A 464 27.44 9.15 -30.64
N THR A 465 28.11 9.39 -31.76
CA THR A 465 29.46 8.88 -32.04
C THR A 465 30.50 9.55 -31.15
N LEU A 466 30.45 10.86 -31.00
CA LEU A 466 31.41 11.63 -30.21
C LEU A 466 31.26 11.33 -28.71
N ILE A 467 30.07 11.31 -28.22
CA ILE A 467 29.79 10.95 -26.82
C ILE A 467 30.16 9.49 -26.50
N HIS A 468 29.96 8.55 -27.44
CA HIS A 468 30.39 7.18 -27.24
C HIS A 468 31.92 7.01 -27.09
N GLN A 469 32.70 7.94 -27.65
CA GLN A 469 34.15 8.00 -27.48
C GLN A 469 34.56 8.64 -26.14
N ASP A 470 33.70 9.44 -25.55
CA ASP A 470 33.91 10.03 -24.21
C ASP A 470 33.54 9.04 -23.11
N ARG A 471 34.55 8.59 -22.36
CA ARG A 471 34.38 7.61 -21.26
C ARG A 471 33.57 8.15 -20.07
N ASN A 472 33.36 9.45 -20.02
CA ASN A 472 32.61 10.08 -18.94
C ASN A 472 31.07 10.01 -19.14
N TYR A 473 30.63 9.63 -20.35
CA TYR A 473 29.24 9.48 -20.67
C TYR A 473 28.85 8.02 -20.91
N ILE A 474 27.71 7.62 -20.39
CA ILE A 474 27.14 6.29 -20.59
C ILE A 474 26.31 6.32 -21.88
N SER A 475 26.72 5.57 -22.88
CA SER A 475 25.94 5.41 -24.12
C SER A 475 24.90 4.32 -23.94
N CYS A 476 23.66 4.65 -24.25
CA CYS A 476 22.51 3.73 -24.18
C CYS A 476 21.68 3.82 -25.47
N HIS A 477 20.93 2.77 -25.75
CA HIS A 477 19.97 2.81 -26.83
C HIS A 477 18.69 2.04 -26.45
N VAL A 478 17.60 2.39 -27.14
CA VAL A 478 16.37 1.62 -27.04
C VAL A 478 16.43 0.45 -28.00
N GLY A 479 16.22 -0.77 -27.46
CA GLY A 479 16.22 -1.99 -28.24
C GLY A 479 15.06 -2.04 -29.25
N PHE A 480 15.32 -2.62 -30.42
CA PHE A 480 14.33 -2.83 -31.47
C PHE A 480 14.34 -4.29 -31.93
N ASP A 481 13.19 -4.95 -31.91
CA ASP A 481 13.04 -6.31 -32.40
C ASP A 481 12.85 -6.28 -33.92
N THR A 482 13.91 -6.63 -34.64
CA THR A 482 13.91 -6.65 -36.09
C THR A 482 13.07 -7.80 -36.69
N LYS A 483 12.78 -8.85 -35.93
CA LYS A 483 11.93 -9.97 -36.39
C LYS A 483 10.47 -9.58 -36.38
N ASN A 484 10.02 -9.00 -35.26
CA ASN A 484 8.63 -8.56 -35.08
C ASN A 484 8.42 -7.10 -35.49
N MET A 485 9.51 -6.40 -35.79
CA MET A 485 9.56 -5.01 -36.24
C MET A 485 8.85 -4.05 -35.27
N LYS A 486 9.11 -4.24 -33.98
CA LYS A 486 8.55 -3.44 -32.90
C LYS A 486 9.67 -2.98 -31.94
N PRO A 487 9.53 -1.80 -31.34
CA PRO A 487 10.43 -1.41 -30.26
C PRO A 487 10.22 -2.34 -29.07
N THR A 488 11.30 -2.72 -28.41
CA THR A 488 11.26 -3.52 -27.18
C THR A 488 10.98 -2.68 -25.95
N TYR A 489 11.12 -1.36 -26.06
CA TYR A 489 11.06 -0.38 -24.95
C TYR A 489 12.09 -0.64 -23.84
N LYS A 490 13.08 -1.52 -24.10
CA LYS A 490 14.19 -1.81 -23.19
C LYS A 490 15.37 -0.94 -23.48
N ILE A 491 15.94 -0.31 -22.45
CA ILE A 491 17.20 0.42 -22.52
C ILE A 491 18.35 -0.59 -22.50
N GLN A 492 19.20 -0.55 -23.51
CA GLN A 492 20.41 -1.35 -23.64
C GLN A 492 21.64 -0.45 -23.48
N TRP A 493 22.62 -0.96 -22.74
CA TRP A 493 23.78 -0.20 -22.28
C TRP A 493 25.00 -0.46 -23.13
N GLY A 494 25.89 0.53 -23.18
CA GLY A 494 27.24 0.34 -23.71
C GLY A 494 27.41 0.60 -25.21
N THR A 495 26.32 0.77 -25.96
CA THR A 495 26.40 1.06 -27.40
C THR A 495 25.34 2.07 -27.83
N PRO A 496 25.65 2.97 -28.80
CA PRO A 496 24.63 3.82 -29.42
C PRO A 496 23.72 3.01 -30.34
N GLY A 497 22.46 3.40 -30.45
CA GLY A 497 21.48 2.74 -31.33
C GLY A 497 21.60 3.17 -32.77
N ALA A 498 21.28 2.24 -33.68
CA ALA A 498 21.16 2.53 -35.09
C ALA A 498 19.89 3.35 -35.40
N SER A 499 19.93 4.11 -36.50
CA SER A 499 18.75 4.82 -37.02
C SER A 499 17.88 3.84 -37.77
N MET A 500 16.57 3.74 -37.42
CA MET A 500 15.63 2.74 -37.94
C MET A 500 14.56 3.35 -38.87
N ALA A 501 14.70 4.64 -39.25
CA ALA A 501 13.64 5.34 -39.98
C ALA A 501 13.27 4.64 -41.31
N ILE A 502 14.27 4.22 -42.07
CA ILE A 502 14.07 3.52 -43.36
C ILE A 502 13.42 2.16 -43.17
N ASP A 503 13.83 1.43 -42.13
CA ASP A 503 13.28 0.12 -41.84
C ASP A 503 11.82 0.21 -41.35
N ILE A 504 11.53 1.21 -40.50
CA ILE A 504 10.14 1.49 -40.08
C ILE A 504 9.27 1.88 -41.28
N PHE A 505 9.77 2.74 -42.18
CA PHE A 505 9.05 3.11 -43.39
C PHE A 505 8.81 1.87 -44.28
N ARG A 506 9.82 1.02 -44.46
CA ARG A 506 9.70 -0.24 -45.27
C ARG A 506 8.59 -1.14 -44.73
N ILE A 507 8.41 -1.18 -43.42
CA ILE A 507 7.37 -2.00 -42.79
C ILE A 507 5.99 -1.41 -43.05
N LEU A 508 5.81 -0.12 -42.76
CA LEU A 508 4.55 0.57 -42.97
C LEU A 508 4.13 0.56 -44.43
N ALA A 509 5.10 0.66 -45.35
CA ALA A 509 4.89 0.64 -46.79
C ALA A 509 4.58 -0.76 -47.38
N ARG A 510 4.75 -1.86 -46.66
CA ARG A 510 4.58 -3.24 -47.18
C ARG A 510 3.24 -3.47 -47.88
N ASN A 511 2.17 -2.90 -47.36
CA ASN A 511 0.83 -3.06 -47.90
C ASN A 511 0.39 -1.94 -48.85
N HIS A 512 1.30 -1.00 -49.18
CA HIS A 512 1.01 0.17 -50.01
C HIS A 512 1.90 0.17 -51.26
N ALA A 513 1.33 -0.34 -52.38
CA ALA A 513 2.07 -0.50 -53.63
C ALA A 513 2.74 0.81 -54.14
N ALA A 514 2.09 1.96 -53.92
CA ALA A 514 2.60 3.27 -54.39
C ALA A 514 3.91 3.71 -53.72
N VAL A 515 4.24 3.22 -52.52
CA VAL A 515 5.40 3.67 -51.75
C VAL A 515 6.36 2.53 -51.38
N LYS A 516 6.14 1.32 -51.89
CA LYS A 516 6.91 0.12 -51.58
C LYS A 516 8.39 0.24 -51.89
N ASP A 517 8.76 0.94 -52.98
CA ASP A 517 10.14 1.07 -53.43
C ASP A 517 10.85 2.29 -52.87
N VAL A 518 10.17 3.14 -52.10
CA VAL A 518 10.75 4.36 -51.53
C VAL A 518 11.92 4.08 -50.59
N PRO A 519 11.85 3.07 -49.66
CA PRO A 519 12.97 2.74 -48.79
C PRO A 519 14.26 2.35 -49.54
N ASP A 520 14.13 1.57 -50.60
CA ASP A 520 15.29 1.13 -51.37
C ASP A 520 15.90 2.28 -52.16
N LYS A 521 15.09 3.16 -52.72
CA LYS A 521 15.56 4.42 -53.34
C LYS A 521 16.22 5.34 -52.30
N ALA A 522 15.67 5.43 -51.06
CA ALA A 522 16.29 6.24 -50.00
C ALA A 522 17.70 5.75 -49.64
N LEU A 523 17.94 4.44 -49.64
CA LEU A 523 19.26 3.87 -49.36
C LEU A 523 20.32 4.30 -50.42
N THR A 524 19.95 4.50 -51.69
CA THR A 524 20.86 4.93 -52.73
C THR A 524 21.34 6.38 -52.53
N HIS A 525 20.61 7.21 -51.80
CA HIS A 525 20.96 8.57 -51.45
C HIS A 525 21.83 8.72 -50.21
N LEU A 526 22.01 7.63 -49.42
CA LEU A 526 22.88 7.65 -48.26
C LEU A 526 24.34 7.42 -48.63
N SER A 527 25.27 8.09 -47.92
CA SER A 527 26.70 7.84 -48.12
C SER A 527 27.09 6.41 -47.72
N ALA A 528 28.00 5.77 -48.45
CA ALA A 528 28.47 4.43 -48.19
C ALA A 528 29.07 4.23 -46.76
N LYS A 529 29.69 5.26 -46.20
CA LYS A 529 30.22 5.26 -44.84
C LYS A 529 29.10 5.20 -43.79
N ASN A 530 28.02 5.97 -43.97
CA ASN A 530 26.90 5.99 -43.05
C ASN A 530 26.15 4.65 -43.11
N VAL A 531 25.98 4.05 -44.28
CA VAL A 531 25.33 2.75 -44.43
C VAL A 531 26.14 1.62 -43.74
N SER A 532 27.48 1.63 -43.91
CA SER A 532 28.31 0.61 -43.26
C SER A 532 28.32 0.72 -41.73
N TYR A 533 28.34 1.94 -41.18
CA TYR A 533 28.33 2.19 -39.76
C TYR A 533 26.97 1.80 -39.12
N GLU A 534 25.85 2.22 -39.72
CA GLU A 534 24.51 1.86 -39.28
C GLU A 534 24.28 0.34 -39.32
N THR A 535 24.77 -0.35 -40.37
CA THR A 535 24.67 -1.82 -40.46
C THR A 535 25.45 -2.51 -39.32
N LEU A 536 26.60 -1.97 -38.95
CA LEU A 536 27.41 -2.49 -37.84
C LEU A 536 26.72 -2.27 -36.50
N LEU A 537 26.14 -1.10 -36.25
CA LEU A 537 25.36 -0.79 -35.04
C LEU A 537 24.14 -1.71 -34.94
N GLN A 538 23.40 -1.94 -36.04
CA GLN A 538 22.27 -2.87 -36.06
C GLN A 538 22.71 -4.31 -35.67
N ARG A 539 23.85 -4.81 -36.20
CA ARG A 539 24.38 -6.13 -35.83
C ARG A 539 24.74 -6.23 -34.34
N VAL A 540 25.38 -5.18 -33.82
CA VAL A 540 25.74 -5.13 -32.38
C VAL A 540 24.49 -5.11 -31.51
N SER A 541 23.53 -4.27 -31.84
CA SER A 541 22.25 -4.19 -31.10
C SER A 541 21.51 -5.55 -31.14
N GLN A 542 21.45 -6.23 -32.31
CA GLN A 542 20.84 -7.54 -32.45
C GLN A 542 21.53 -8.60 -31.59
N LYS A 543 22.86 -8.61 -31.56
CA LYS A 543 23.65 -9.53 -30.72
C LYS A 543 23.43 -9.29 -29.25
N GLN A 544 23.24 -8.03 -28.84
CA GLN A 544 22.96 -7.65 -27.46
C GLN A 544 21.57 -8.14 -27.03
N ILE A 545 20.55 -8.01 -27.88
CA ILE A 545 19.20 -8.56 -27.64
C ILE A 545 19.25 -10.09 -27.46
N GLU A 546 19.99 -10.80 -28.35
CA GLU A 546 20.18 -12.23 -28.25
C GLU A 546 20.85 -12.64 -26.93
N LEU A 547 21.87 -11.90 -26.51
CA LEU A 547 22.58 -12.13 -25.24
C LEU A 547 21.64 -11.92 -24.04
N ASP A 548 20.86 -10.85 -24.01
CA ASP A 548 19.90 -10.58 -22.94
C ASP A 548 18.81 -11.64 -22.85
N GLN A 549 18.33 -12.13 -23.99
CA GLN A 549 17.38 -13.25 -24.01
C GLN A 549 17.99 -14.51 -23.41
N LEU A 550 19.23 -14.86 -23.76
CA LEU A 550 19.95 -15.99 -23.22
C LEU A 550 20.20 -15.86 -21.70
N LEU A 551 20.59 -14.66 -21.24
CA LEU A 551 20.78 -14.38 -19.82
C LEU A 551 19.48 -14.52 -19.03
N ASN A 552 18.37 -14.02 -19.55
CA ASN A 552 17.06 -14.17 -18.92
C ASN A 552 16.62 -15.63 -18.86
N LEU A 553 16.86 -16.41 -19.93
CA LEU A 553 16.58 -17.85 -19.96
C LEU A 553 17.42 -18.61 -18.92
N ASN A 554 18.70 -18.28 -18.82
CA ASN A 554 19.58 -18.87 -17.80
C ASN A 554 19.12 -18.54 -16.37
N ARG A 555 18.70 -17.29 -16.11
CA ARG A 555 18.14 -16.92 -14.80
C ARG A 555 16.85 -17.67 -14.48
N GLN A 556 15.98 -17.88 -15.46
CA GLN A 556 14.78 -18.69 -15.26
C GLN A 556 15.14 -20.14 -14.93
N HIS A 557 16.10 -20.74 -15.64
CA HIS A 557 16.59 -22.08 -15.33
C HIS A 557 17.25 -22.17 -13.96
N GLU A 558 18.00 -21.16 -13.52
CA GLU A 558 18.56 -21.10 -12.16
C GLU A 558 17.48 -21.09 -11.08
N ILE A 559 16.42 -20.30 -11.29
CA ILE A 559 15.26 -20.25 -10.37
C ILE A 559 14.53 -21.59 -10.34
N GLU A 560 14.30 -22.22 -11.51
CA GLU A 560 13.68 -23.54 -11.60
C GLU A 560 14.52 -24.61 -10.90
N LEU A 561 15.83 -24.62 -11.10
CA LEU A 561 16.76 -25.54 -10.43
C LEU A 561 16.76 -25.33 -8.90
N LYS A 562 16.69 -24.07 -8.45
CA LYS A 562 16.61 -23.74 -7.03
C LYS A 562 15.30 -24.22 -6.40
N ASN A 563 14.19 -24.07 -7.12
CA ASN A 563 12.88 -24.55 -6.71
C ASN A 563 12.83 -26.08 -6.68
N GLN A 564 13.39 -26.76 -7.69
CA GLN A 564 13.49 -28.22 -7.72
C GLN A 564 14.37 -28.78 -6.58
N LYS A 565 15.52 -28.14 -6.30
CA LYS A 565 16.35 -28.48 -5.14
C LYS A 565 15.60 -28.30 -3.82
N GLY A 566 14.85 -27.19 -3.67
CA GLY A 566 14.01 -26.94 -2.48
C GLY A 566 12.92 -27.99 -2.29
N ALA A 567 12.22 -28.34 -3.37
CA ALA A 567 11.19 -29.39 -3.34
C ALA A 567 11.79 -30.77 -3.00
N MET A 568 12.95 -31.11 -3.56
CA MET A 568 13.64 -32.37 -3.30
C MET A 568 14.13 -32.46 -1.84
N GLN A 569 14.64 -31.36 -1.28
CA GLN A 569 14.97 -31.27 0.15
C GLN A 569 13.74 -31.41 1.05
N GLY A 570 12.61 -30.84 0.66
CA GLY A 570 11.33 -31.00 1.38
C GLY A 570 10.89 -32.46 1.44
N VAL A 571 10.93 -33.17 0.31
CA VAL A 571 10.59 -34.61 0.25
C VAL A 571 11.55 -35.46 1.06
N LEU A 572 12.86 -35.15 1.04
CA LEU A 572 13.86 -35.83 1.83
C LEU A 572 13.64 -35.66 3.34
N ASN A 573 13.32 -34.42 3.77
CA ASN A 573 13.01 -34.11 5.17
C ASN A 573 11.74 -34.81 5.65
N LEU A 574 10.72 -34.93 4.80
CA LEU A 574 9.48 -35.66 5.13
C LEU A 574 9.78 -37.15 5.33
N LYS A 575 10.55 -37.81 4.44
CA LYS A 575 10.97 -39.20 4.59
C LYS A 575 11.79 -39.43 5.84
N LEU A 576 12.74 -38.52 6.14
CA LEU A 576 13.55 -38.60 7.37
C LEU A 576 12.70 -38.50 8.63
N ASN A 577 11.70 -37.60 8.65
CA ASN A 577 10.78 -37.48 9.78
C ASN A 577 9.88 -38.71 9.94
N GLU A 578 9.43 -39.33 8.85
CA GLU A 578 8.69 -40.60 8.88
C GLU A 578 9.52 -41.73 9.48
N GLU A 579 10.77 -41.89 9.07
CA GLU A 579 11.70 -42.91 9.61
C GLU A 579 12.02 -42.66 11.09
N LEU A 580 12.28 -41.40 11.48
CA LEU A 580 12.46 -41.01 12.89
C LEU A 580 11.23 -41.31 13.76
N THR A 581 10.03 -41.16 13.21
CA THR A 581 8.76 -41.42 13.92
C THR A 581 8.56 -42.94 14.07
N LYS A 582 8.94 -43.74 13.09
CA LYS A 582 8.93 -45.22 13.18
C LYS A 582 9.95 -45.68 14.25
N ALA A 583 11.18 -45.21 14.22
CA ALA A 583 12.21 -45.54 15.19
C ALA A 583 11.82 -45.14 16.63
N ARG A 584 11.18 -43.98 16.83
CA ARG A 584 10.64 -43.59 18.15
C ARG A 584 9.58 -44.56 18.66
N LYS A 585 8.63 -44.98 17.82
CA LYS A 585 7.59 -45.94 18.20
C LYS A 585 8.17 -47.32 18.56
N GLU A 586 9.23 -47.75 17.91
CA GLU A 586 9.93 -49.00 18.26
C GLU A 586 10.67 -48.88 19.59
N VAL A 587 11.37 -47.76 19.82
CA VAL A 587 12.01 -47.51 21.13
C VAL A 587 10.98 -47.45 22.27
N GLU A 588 9.81 -46.82 22.06
CA GLU A 588 8.73 -46.82 23.06
C GLU A 588 8.21 -48.22 23.38
N LYS A 589 8.01 -49.08 22.36
CA LYS A 589 7.62 -50.46 22.58
C LYS A 589 8.67 -51.21 23.45
N ILE A 590 9.94 -51.07 23.16
CA ILE A 590 11.05 -51.67 23.92
C ILE A 590 11.05 -51.15 25.37
N ILE A 591 10.80 -49.85 25.59
CA ILE A 591 10.73 -49.27 26.95
C ILE A 591 9.53 -49.83 27.73
N ILE A 592 8.38 -50.03 27.08
CA ILE A 592 7.18 -50.63 27.70
C ILE A 592 7.47 -52.10 28.05
N GLU A 593 8.05 -52.89 27.14
CA GLU A 593 8.49 -54.24 27.41
C GLU A 593 9.45 -54.37 28.58
N ALA A 594 10.46 -53.45 28.62
CA ALA A 594 11.42 -53.37 29.72
C ALA A 594 10.75 -53.05 31.08
N ARG A 595 9.79 -52.09 31.08
CA ARG A 595 9.01 -51.78 32.31
C ARG A 595 8.17 -52.95 32.80
N MET A 596 7.51 -53.66 31.88
CA MET A 596 6.78 -54.87 32.24
C MET A 596 7.68 -55.96 32.85
N LEU A 597 8.84 -56.20 32.31
CA LEU A 597 9.83 -57.14 32.86
C LEU A 597 10.32 -56.75 34.24
N VAL A 598 10.56 -55.48 34.50
CA VAL A 598 10.93 -54.95 35.83
C VAL A 598 9.79 -55.09 36.85
N GLU A 599 8.55 -54.85 36.41
CA GLU A 599 7.36 -55.04 37.29
C GLU A 599 7.08 -56.50 37.58
N GLU A 600 7.30 -57.40 36.60
CA GLU A 600 7.20 -58.87 36.77
C GLU A 600 8.29 -59.38 37.73
N ALA A 601 9.52 -58.87 37.63
CA ALA A 601 10.61 -59.15 38.53
C ALA A 601 10.34 -58.64 39.96
N ARG A 602 9.63 -57.53 40.17
CA ARG A 602 9.24 -56.97 41.48
C ARG A 602 8.08 -57.75 42.13
N ARG A 603 7.21 -58.38 41.36
CA ARG A 603 6.04 -59.14 41.87
C ARG A 603 6.39 -60.59 42.28
N ASN A 604 7.49 -61.16 41.78
CA ASN A 604 7.90 -62.54 42.09
C ASN A 604 9.09 -62.51 43.05
N GLU A 605 8.78 -62.47 44.35
CA GLU A 605 9.74 -62.96 45.33
C GLU A 605 9.87 -64.50 45.18
N ILE A 606 11.12 -64.93 44.75
CA ILE A 606 11.68 -66.28 44.72
C ILE A 606 11.53 -67.09 43.39
N PRO A 607 12.41 -68.04 43.02
CA PRO A 607 13.58 -67.88 42.16
C PRO A 607 13.41 -68.43 40.77
N LYS A 608 13.37 -67.57 39.75
CA LYS A 608 13.58 -67.98 38.33
C LYS A 608 14.56 -67.03 37.63
N VAL A 609 15.74 -66.92 38.19
CA VAL A 609 16.82 -66.04 37.70
C VAL A 609 17.22 -66.30 36.22
N LYS A 610 17.15 -67.55 35.70
CA LYS A 610 17.54 -67.89 34.35
C LYS A 610 16.62 -67.35 33.24
N ARG A 611 15.30 -67.30 33.46
CA ARG A 611 14.35 -66.76 32.41
C ARG A 611 14.32 -65.27 32.32
N VAL A 612 14.66 -64.55 33.38
CA VAL A 612 14.74 -63.07 33.37
C VAL A 612 16.06 -62.64 32.69
N ASP A 613 17.15 -63.36 32.92
CA ASP A 613 18.47 -63.08 32.28
C ASP A 613 18.43 -63.28 30.75
N GLU A 614 17.77 -64.36 30.27
CA GLU A 614 17.66 -64.62 28.83
C GLU A 614 16.83 -63.48 28.13
N LYS A 615 15.72 -63.06 28.71
CA LYS A 615 14.88 -62.01 28.18
C LYS A 615 15.60 -60.64 28.26
N SER A 616 16.32 -60.36 29.32
CA SER A 616 17.11 -59.14 29.51
C SER A 616 18.31 -59.08 28.52
N HIS A 617 18.95 -60.21 28.26
CA HIS A 617 20.04 -60.30 27.29
C HIS A 617 19.53 -60.08 25.85
N LEU A 618 18.35 -60.66 25.52
CA LEU A 618 17.69 -60.45 24.23
C LEU A 618 17.28 -58.97 24.00
N LEU A 619 16.80 -58.29 25.05
CA LEU A 619 16.46 -56.86 25.04
C LEU A 619 17.71 -56.00 24.89
N LEU A 620 18.80 -56.28 25.61
CA LEU A 620 20.06 -55.56 25.46
C LEU A 620 20.71 -55.76 24.09
N THR A 621 20.51 -56.92 23.47
CA THR A 621 20.99 -57.23 22.11
C THR A 621 20.20 -56.45 21.06
N LYS A 622 18.86 -56.36 21.22
CA LYS A 622 17.97 -55.53 20.37
C LYS A 622 18.28 -54.02 20.51
N ILE A 623 18.53 -53.52 21.71
CA ILE A 623 18.91 -52.10 21.96
C ILE A 623 20.31 -51.79 21.35
N ARG A 624 21.26 -52.75 21.36
CA ARG A 624 22.58 -52.58 20.74
C ARG A 624 22.50 -52.59 19.21
N ALA A 625 21.64 -53.46 18.61
CA ALA A 625 21.42 -53.50 17.18
C ALA A 625 20.78 -52.19 16.67
N LEU A 626 19.73 -51.70 17.33
CA LEU A 626 19.11 -50.42 17.01
C LEU A 626 20.07 -49.24 17.19
N LYS A 627 20.99 -49.26 18.14
CA LYS A 627 21.98 -48.20 18.33
C LYS A 627 23.06 -48.25 17.27
N GLY A 628 23.39 -49.42 16.68
CA GLY A 628 24.28 -49.56 15.52
C GLY A 628 23.68 -49.03 14.24
N GLU A 629 22.43 -49.46 13.91
CA GLU A 629 21.71 -49.04 12.68
C GLU A 629 21.44 -47.52 12.65
N VAL A 630 21.05 -46.90 13.78
CA VAL A 630 20.78 -45.45 13.85
C VAL A 630 22.06 -44.58 13.73
N ILE A 631 23.24 -45.15 14.06
CA ILE A 631 24.52 -44.42 13.93
C ILE A 631 25.08 -44.54 12.50
N GLU A 632 24.95 -45.67 11.82
CA GLU A 632 25.42 -45.83 10.45
C GLU A 632 24.57 -45.05 9.42
N GLU A 633 23.24 -45.02 9.56
CA GLU A 633 22.38 -44.23 8.67
C GLU A 633 22.44 -42.71 8.91
N ALA A 634 22.82 -42.25 10.11
CA ALA A 634 22.99 -40.82 10.40
C ALA A 634 24.32 -40.23 9.89
N GLU A 635 25.29 -41.04 9.62
CA GLU A 635 26.60 -40.58 9.10
C GLU A 635 26.61 -40.40 7.56
N GLU A 636 25.69 -41.03 6.80
CA GLU A 636 25.64 -40.89 5.34
C GLU A 636 24.90 -39.63 4.82
N VAL A 637 24.18 -38.86 5.64
CA VAL A 637 23.24 -37.81 5.16
C VAL A 637 23.76 -36.39 5.34
N ILE A 638 24.94 -36.12 5.92
CA ILE A 638 25.44 -34.74 6.10
C ILE A 638 26.84 -34.60 5.45
N ILE A 639 26.86 -34.62 4.13
CA ILE A 639 27.94 -33.98 3.36
C ILE A 639 27.40 -32.63 2.88
N GLN A 640 27.47 -31.59 3.72
CA GLN A 640 27.49 -30.23 3.23
C GLN A 640 28.88 -29.94 2.69
N GLU A 641 29.01 -29.80 1.37
CA GLU A 641 30.22 -29.31 0.73
C GLU A 641 30.63 -27.99 1.41
N SER A 642 31.81 -27.97 2.00
CA SER A 642 32.38 -26.73 2.54
C SER A 642 32.87 -25.88 1.38
N ASP A 643 32.40 -24.63 1.30
CA ASP A 643 32.90 -23.62 0.34
C ASP A 643 34.37 -23.18 0.60
N LEU A 644 35.10 -23.88 1.44
CA LEU A 644 36.47 -23.54 1.79
C LEU A 644 37.44 -24.17 0.76
N LEU A 645 38.08 -23.31 -0.02
CA LEU A 645 39.17 -23.72 -0.90
C LEU A 645 40.46 -23.86 -0.05
N ILE A 646 41.22 -24.93 -0.30
CA ILE A 646 42.51 -25.22 0.40
C ILE A 646 43.53 -24.08 0.25
N SER A 647 43.41 -23.27 -0.83
CA SER A 647 44.21 -22.09 -1.13
C SER A 647 43.99 -20.93 -0.15
N ASP A 648 42.83 -20.89 0.53
CA ASP A 648 42.41 -19.77 1.38
C ASP A 648 42.75 -19.98 2.86
N LEU A 649 43.28 -21.21 3.20
CA LEU A 649 43.61 -21.59 4.55
C LEU A 649 45.08 -21.31 4.85
N LYS A 650 45.38 -20.75 6.03
CA LYS A 650 46.73 -20.48 6.52
C LYS A 650 46.97 -21.20 7.85
N VAL A 651 48.22 -21.62 8.08
CA VAL A 651 48.62 -22.17 9.38
C VAL A 651 48.46 -21.11 10.45
N GLY A 652 47.72 -21.42 11.52
CA GLY A 652 47.35 -20.52 12.60
C GLY A 652 45.90 -20.04 12.54
N ASP A 653 45.18 -20.25 11.43
CA ASP A 653 43.75 -19.90 11.32
C ASP A 653 42.89 -20.79 12.20
N THR A 654 41.81 -20.23 12.73
CA THR A 654 40.84 -20.99 13.50
C THR A 654 39.71 -21.45 12.58
N VAL A 655 39.48 -22.75 12.54
CA VAL A 655 38.46 -23.41 11.73
C VAL A 655 37.53 -24.23 12.60
N TYR A 656 36.29 -24.36 12.19
CA TYR A 656 35.29 -25.18 12.83
C TYR A 656 35.24 -26.56 12.16
N SER A 657 35.49 -27.62 12.93
CA SER A 657 35.37 -29.01 12.44
C SER A 657 33.91 -29.44 12.52
N ILE A 658 33.30 -29.74 11.35
CA ILE A 658 31.91 -30.20 11.23
C ILE A 658 31.72 -31.54 11.93
N THR A 659 32.70 -32.43 11.77
CA THR A 659 32.70 -33.77 12.35
C THR A 659 32.85 -33.77 13.87
N LEU A 660 33.73 -32.90 14.43
CA LEU A 660 34.04 -32.84 15.85
C LEU A 660 33.19 -31.78 16.59
N LYS A 661 32.40 -30.97 15.86
CA LYS A 661 31.51 -29.88 16.36
C LYS A 661 32.23 -28.93 17.33
N LYS A 662 33.52 -28.62 17.05
CA LYS A 662 34.36 -27.72 17.85
C LYS A 662 35.31 -26.92 16.98
N GLU A 663 35.83 -25.82 17.52
CA GLU A 663 36.83 -25.00 16.87
C GLU A 663 38.25 -25.53 17.17
N PHE A 664 39.08 -25.53 16.12
CA PHE A 664 40.48 -25.98 16.15
C PHE A 664 41.35 -24.96 15.41
N ILE A 665 42.68 -24.98 15.71
CA ILE A 665 43.65 -24.15 15.01
C ILE A 665 44.38 -25.04 13.98
N ILE A 666 44.57 -24.48 12.77
CA ILE A 666 45.34 -25.16 11.72
C ILE A 666 46.83 -25.21 12.10
N ILE A 667 47.39 -26.41 12.20
CA ILE A 667 48.80 -26.64 12.54
C ILE A 667 49.64 -26.83 11.27
N ALA A 668 49.17 -27.59 10.30
CA ALA A 668 49.84 -27.86 9.05
C ALA A 668 48.82 -28.14 7.94
N ILE A 669 49.18 -27.84 6.65
CA ILE A 669 48.35 -28.08 5.48
C ILE A 669 49.12 -28.98 4.52
N ASP A 670 48.59 -30.15 4.17
CA ASP A 670 49.12 -31.03 3.16
C ASP A 670 48.37 -30.86 1.83
N LEU A 671 48.98 -30.08 0.92
CA LEU A 671 48.39 -29.75 -0.39
C LEU A 671 48.27 -30.98 -1.33
N ARG A 672 49.12 -32.03 -1.11
CA ARG A 672 49.13 -33.25 -1.96
C ARG A 672 47.99 -34.18 -1.59
N LYS A 673 47.68 -34.30 -0.28
CA LYS A 673 46.59 -35.18 0.22
C LYS A 673 45.26 -34.44 0.39
N LYS A 674 45.20 -33.13 0.19
CA LYS A 674 44.05 -32.28 0.47
C LYS A 674 43.54 -32.43 1.94
N GLU A 675 44.47 -32.63 2.87
CA GLU A 675 44.23 -32.77 4.29
C GLU A 675 44.81 -31.59 5.08
N VAL A 676 44.13 -31.22 6.15
CA VAL A 676 44.58 -30.17 7.06
C VAL A 676 44.76 -30.76 8.45
N GLN A 677 45.92 -30.53 9.06
CA GLN A 677 46.18 -30.95 10.41
C GLN A 677 45.69 -29.86 11.38
N ILE A 678 44.63 -30.16 12.12
CA ILE A 678 44.03 -29.29 13.11
C ILE A 678 44.38 -29.72 14.54
N GLY A 679 44.47 -28.77 15.47
CA GLY A 679 44.78 -29.11 16.86
C GLY A 679 44.19 -28.13 17.88
N LYS A 680 43.98 -28.65 19.10
CA LYS A 680 43.59 -27.88 20.28
C LYS A 680 44.30 -28.49 21.51
N GLY A 681 45.34 -27.82 22.02
CA GLY A 681 46.21 -28.36 23.08
C GLY A 681 47.07 -29.52 22.61
N PRO A 682 47.20 -30.61 23.37
CA PRO A 682 48.07 -31.75 23.02
C PRO A 682 47.53 -32.66 21.88
N ILE A 683 46.29 -32.42 21.43
CA ILE A 683 45.63 -33.26 20.39
C ILE A 683 45.88 -32.67 19.02
N LYS A 684 46.44 -33.51 18.10
CA LYS A 684 46.60 -33.20 16.67
C LYS A 684 45.85 -34.24 15.84
N LEU A 685 45.02 -33.77 14.88
CA LEU A 685 44.20 -34.62 14.02
C LEU A 685 44.32 -34.16 12.57
N SER A 686 44.50 -35.10 11.65
CA SER A 686 44.45 -34.82 10.21
C SER A 686 43.02 -35.04 9.73
N VAL A 687 42.44 -34.03 9.10
CA VAL A 687 41.07 -34.05 8.58
C VAL A 687 41.03 -33.52 7.14
N PRO A 688 40.14 -34.05 6.27
CA PRO A 688 39.95 -33.49 4.93
C PRO A 688 39.36 -32.10 5.00
N VAL A 689 39.70 -31.24 4.03
CA VAL A 689 39.22 -29.84 3.99
C VAL A 689 37.69 -29.77 3.92
N SER A 690 37.04 -30.75 3.29
CA SER A 690 35.59 -30.87 3.22
C SER A 690 34.87 -30.99 4.58
N SER A 691 35.59 -31.38 5.62
CA SER A 691 35.08 -31.48 7.00
C SER A 691 35.28 -30.23 7.85
N LEU A 692 35.79 -29.13 7.27
CA LEU A 692 36.08 -27.87 7.95
C LEU A 692 35.16 -26.75 7.44
N ALA A 693 34.73 -25.87 8.33
CA ALA A 693 33.99 -24.65 8.03
C ALA A 693 34.67 -23.40 8.66
N ASN A 694 34.39 -22.21 8.16
CA ASN A 694 34.98 -20.99 8.69
C ASN A 694 34.40 -20.69 10.10
N SER A 695 35.26 -20.41 11.09
CA SER A 695 34.87 -20.17 12.48
C SER A 695 33.90 -18.99 12.67
N LYS A 696 33.89 -18.00 11.76
CA LYS A 696 32.91 -16.89 11.73
C LYS A 696 31.49 -17.31 11.31
N ARG A 697 31.28 -18.57 10.89
CA ARG A 697 30.00 -19.19 10.57
C ARG A 697 29.69 -20.38 11.47
N ALA A 698 29.99 -20.28 12.78
CA ALA A 698 29.43 -21.23 13.72
C ALA A 698 27.92 -21.21 13.61
N PRO A 699 27.21 -22.35 13.44
CA PRO A 699 25.76 -22.35 13.32
C PRO A 699 25.17 -21.80 14.62
N GLN A 700 24.62 -20.58 14.54
CA GLN A 700 23.71 -20.10 15.57
C GLN A 700 22.57 -21.11 15.60
N GLN A 701 22.27 -21.62 16.79
CA GLN A 701 21.07 -22.42 17.00
C GLN A 701 19.86 -21.54 16.64
N HIS A 702 19.43 -21.59 15.38
CA HIS A 702 18.15 -21.04 14.97
C HIS A 702 17.06 -21.87 15.66
N LYS A 703 16.40 -21.29 16.63
CA LYS A 703 15.05 -21.70 16.98
C LYS A 703 14.24 -21.57 15.68
N VAL A 704 13.93 -22.70 15.09
CA VAL A 704 13.03 -22.75 13.93
C VAL A 704 11.65 -22.33 14.45
N SER A 705 11.30 -21.08 14.27
CA SER A 705 9.94 -20.64 14.32
C SER A 705 9.35 -21.00 12.95
N VAL A 706 8.57 -22.06 12.91
CA VAL A 706 7.78 -22.42 11.74
C VAL A 706 6.68 -21.37 11.63
N SER A 707 6.87 -20.37 10.77
CA SER A 707 5.79 -19.49 10.36
C SER A 707 5.01 -20.21 9.29
N PHE A 708 3.82 -20.69 9.63
CA PHE A 708 2.84 -21.11 8.64
C PHE A 708 2.36 -19.85 7.91
N GLN A 709 2.52 -19.79 6.60
CA GLN A 709 1.76 -18.85 5.78
C GLN A 709 0.29 -19.28 5.87
N LYS A 710 -0.52 -18.53 6.61
CA LYS A 710 -1.96 -18.69 6.62
C LYS A 710 -2.50 -18.42 5.21
N ASN A 711 -3.29 -19.34 4.73
CA ASN A 711 -4.03 -19.17 3.49
C ASN A 711 -5.06 -18.04 3.71
N ASN A 712 -4.90 -16.90 3.07
CA ASN A 712 -5.74 -15.70 3.28
C ASN A 712 -7.18 -15.83 2.79
N ASP A 713 -7.55 -16.99 2.20
CA ASP A 713 -8.89 -17.27 1.68
C ASP A 713 -9.75 -18.20 2.57
N ALA A 714 -9.25 -18.64 3.71
CA ALA A 714 -9.98 -19.52 4.61
C ALA A 714 -11.13 -18.77 5.32
N LYS A 715 -12.38 -19.15 5.02
CA LYS A 715 -13.58 -18.57 5.64
C LYS A 715 -13.94 -19.37 6.88
N PHE A 716 -14.40 -18.69 7.94
CA PHE A 716 -14.90 -19.33 9.16
C PHE A 716 -16.36 -19.76 9.05
N GLU A 717 -17.12 -19.21 8.10
CA GLU A 717 -18.55 -19.37 7.95
C GLU A 717 -18.92 -19.71 6.51
N TYR A 718 -19.75 -20.77 6.35
CA TYR A 718 -20.20 -21.29 5.07
C TYR A 718 -21.72 -21.39 5.05
N ASP A 719 -22.37 -20.59 4.20
CA ASP A 719 -23.82 -20.63 4.01
C ASP A 719 -24.17 -21.64 2.90
N VAL A 720 -24.78 -22.76 3.29
CA VAL A 720 -25.18 -23.85 2.39
C VAL A 720 -26.70 -23.93 2.20
N ARG A 721 -27.45 -22.90 2.61
CA ARG A 721 -28.91 -22.85 2.44
C ARG A 721 -29.29 -22.84 0.95
N GLY A 722 -30.26 -23.67 0.57
CA GLY A 722 -30.75 -23.73 -0.82
C GLY A 722 -29.86 -24.52 -1.79
N LEU A 723 -28.73 -25.07 -1.32
CA LEU A 723 -27.85 -25.92 -2.14
C LEU A 723 -28.34 -27.37 -2.16
N ARG A 724 -27.99 -28.08 -3.24
CA ARG A 724 -28.21 -29.53 -3.31
C ARG A 724 -27.19 -30.25 -2.43
N LEU A 725 -27.54 -31.45 -1.96
CA LEU A 725 -26.71 -32.25 -1.04
C LEU A 725 -25.27 -32.43 -1.58
N SER A 726 -25.09 -32.73 -2.88
CA SER A 726 -23.76 -32.92 -3.50
C SER A 726 -22.91 -31.64 -3.47
N GLU A 727 -23.52 -30.47 -3.66
CA GLU A 727 -22.84 -29.17 -3.60
C GLU A 727 -22.44 -28.83 -2.16
N CYS A 728 -23.33 -29.09 -1.22
CA CYS A 728 -23.06 -28.95 0.22
C CYS A 728 -21.87 -29.83 0.64
N GLN A 729 -21.81 -31.07 0.19
CA GLN A 729 -20.71 -32.01 0.48
C GLN A 729 -19.35 -31.43 0.06
N SER A 730 -19.24 -30.95 -1.17
CA SER A 730 -17.97 -30.39 -1.68
C SER A 730 -17.48 -29.17 -0.90
N ILE A 731 -18.41 -28.30 -0.48
CA ILE A 731 -18.09 -27.10 0.32
C ILE A 731 -17.63 -27.48 1.72
N VAL A 732 -18.36 -28.40 2.36
CA VAL A 732 -18.05 -28.84 3.73
C VAL A 732 -16.73 -29.63 3.77
N GLU A 733 -16.46 -30.52 2.82
CA GLU A 733 -15.19 -31.25 2.75
C GLU A 733 -13.99 -30.32 2.59
N ARG A 734 -14.11 -29.27 1.79
CA ARG A 734 -13.07 -28.24 1.66
C ARG A 734 -12.86 -27.50 2.99
N ALA A 735 -13.94 -27.04 3.62
CA ALA A 735 -13.90 -26.33 4.89
C ALA A 735 -13.29 -27.17 6.02
N LEU A 736 -13.58 -28.46 6.05
CA LEU A 736 -12.99 -29.41 6.99
C LEU A 736 -11.50 -29.68 6.69
N GLY A 737 -11.09 -29.59 5.43
CA GLY A 737 -9.67 -29.61 5.05
C GLY A 737 -8.89 -28.45 5.67
N ASP A 738 -9.41 -27.23 5.57
CA ASP A 738 -8.80 -26.03 6.16
C ASP A 738 -8.77 -26.10 7.71
N LEU A 739 -9.74 -26.78 8.32
CA LEU A 739 -9.76 -27.05 9.77
C LEU A 739 -8.68 -28.08 10.18
N LEU A 740 -8.47 -29.12 9.36
CA LEU A 740 -7.44 -30.15 9.60
C LEU A 740 -6.01 -29.61 9.44
N THR A 741 -5.78 -28.69 8.51
CA THR A 741 -4.47 -28.05 8.32
C THR A 741 -4.15 -27.05 9.43
N GLY A 742 -5.12 -26.68 10.28
CA GLY A 742 -4.96 -25.71 11.35
C GLY A 742 -5.04 -24.26 10.87
N ASP A 743 -5.49 -24.04 9.63
CA ASP A 743 -5.64 -22.69 9.05
C ASP A 743 -6.76 -21.91 9.74
N ILE A 744 -7.78 -22.63 10.22
CA ILE A 744 -8.91 -22.09 10.97
C ILE A 744 -9.18 -22.89 12.26
N PRO A 745 -9.60 -22.23 13.36
CA PRO A 745 -9.87 -22.91 14.64
C PRO A 745 -11.22 -23.61 14.70
N PHE A 746 -12.19 -23.22 13.89
CA PHE A 746 -13.53 -23.81 13.76
C PHE A 746 -14.16 -23.49 12.41
N VAL A 747 -15.16 -24.27 12.03
CA VAL A 747 -16.01 -24.03 10.85
C VAL A 747 -17.47 -23.92 11.30
N ASN A 748 -18.14 -22.84 10.90
CA ASN A 748 -19.57 -22.63 11.13
C ASN A 748 -20.33 -22.86 9.82
N VAL A 749 -21.21 -23.85 9.76
CA VAL A 749 -22.01 -24.19 8.57
C VAL A 749 -23.48 -23.83 8.82
N ILE A 750 -23.98 -22.85 8.05
CA ILE A 750 -25.37 -22.39 8.10
C ILE A 750 -26.21 -23.19 7.09
N HIS A 751 -27.04 -24.12 7.59
CA HIS A 751 -27.88 -24.97 6.75
C HIS A 751 -29.38 -24.62 6.83
N GLY A 752 -29.75 -23.69 7.72
CA GLY A 752 -31.14 -23.31 7.92
C GLY A 752 -31.99 -24.37 8.59
N HIS A 753 -33.29 -24.08 8.79
CA HIS A 753 -34.23 -24.99 9.46
C HIS A 753 -34.91 -25.96 8.49
N GLY A 754 -35.14 -25.68 7.23
CA GLY A 754 -35.79 -26.44 6.15
C GLY A 754 -36.28 -27.87 6.52
N ASP A 755 -36.32 -28.80 5.58
CA ASP A 755 -36.68 -30.20 5.79
C ASP A 755 -35.64 -31.00 6.60
N GLY A 756 -34.56 -30.34 7.07
CA GLY A 756 -33.52 -30.94 7.90
C GLY A 756 -32.54 -31.87 7.17
N ILE A 757 -32.64 -32.02 5.84
CA ILE A 757 -31.81 -32.96 5.05
C ILE A 757 -30.33 -32.60 5.18
N LEU A 758 -29.95 -31.34 4.96
CA LEU A 758 -28.56 -30.91 5.04
C LEU A 758 -28.02 -30.95 6.48
N LYS A 759 -28.84 -30.56 7.46
CA LYS A 759 -28.51 -30.60 8.87
C LYS A 759 -28.24 -32.05 9.35
N ASN A 760 -29.14 -32.99 9.02
CA ASN A 760 -28.98 -34.36 9.45
C ASN A 760 -27.78 -35.04 8.79
N TRP A 761 -27.57 -34.80 7.48
CA TRP A 761 -26.39 -35.28 6.78
C TRP A 761 -25.10 -34.74 7.40
N LEU A 762 -25.01 -33.43 7.66
CA LEU A 762 -23.82 -32.81 8.22
C LEU A 762 -23.49 -33.36 9.63
N ARG A 763 -24.49 -33.45 10.48
CA ARG A 763 -24.31 -33.96 11.86
C ARG A 763 -23.93 -35.44 11.88
N ASP A 764 -24.47 -36.25 10.96
CA ASP A 764 -24.08 -37.65 10.81
C ASP A 764 -22.68 -37.80 10.21
N TYR A 765 -22.32 -36.96 9.28
CA TYR A 765 -20.96 -36.94 8.69
C TYR A 765 -19.91 -36.64 9.76
N VAL A 766 -20.10 -35.59 10.58
CA VAL A 766 -19.18 -35.24 11.66
C VAL A 766 -19.15 -36.32 12.77
N LYS A 767 -20.27 -36.95 13.10
CA LYS A 767 -20.31 -38.05 14.09
C LYS A 767 -19.51 -39.28 13.63
N ARG A 768 -19.48 -39.57 12.32
CA ARG A 768 -18.74 -40.71 11.77
C ARG A 768 -17.23 -40.43 11.67
N SER A 769 -16.85 -39.16 11.64
CA SER A 769 -15.46 -38.74 11.65
C SER A 769 -14.86 -38.87 13.06
N LYS A 770 -13.64 -39.41 13.16
CA LYS A 770 -12.89 -39.49 14.43
C LYS A 770 -12.15 -38.19 14.77
N GLU A 771 -12.03 -37.27 13.82
CA GLU A 771 -11.17 -36.08 13.86
C GLU A 771 -11.93 -34.82 14.24
N PHE A 772 -13.26 -34.81 14.03
CA PHE A 772 -14.11 -33.65 14.25
C PHE A 772 -15.13 -33.84 15.36
N SER A 773 -15.51 -32.73 15.99
CA SER A 773 -16.60 -32.71 16.97
C SER A 773 -17.51 -31.49 16.75
N ILE A 774 -18.79 -31.63 17.18
CA ILE A 774 -19.74 -30.51 17.12
C ILE A 774 -19.68 -29.79 18.45
N ASN A 775 -19.35 -28.48 18.41
CA ASN A 775 -19.42 -27.63 19.61
C ASN A 775 -20.85 -27.07 19.78
N THR A 776 -21.60 -27.62 20.73
CA THR A 776 -23.00 -27.21 21.02
C THR A 776 -23.12 -26.05 21.97
N SER A 777 -22.04 -25.65 22.65
CA SER A 777 -22.09 -24.64 23.74
C SER A 777 -22.15 -23.19 23.26
N GLU A 778 -21.87 -22.94 21.97
CA GLU A 778 -21.78 -21.57 21.39
C GLU A 778 -22.73 -21.36 20.20
N ILE A 779 -23.67 -22.28 19.94
CA ILE A 779 -24.62 -22.17 18.83
C ILE A 779 -25.86 -21.38 19.31
N SER A 780 -26.12 -20.25 18.61
CA SER A 780 -27.24 -19.37 18.97
C SER A 780 -28.60 -19.86 18.46
N ASN A 781 -28.61 -20.71 17.40
CA ASN A 781 -29.86 -21.27 16.88
C ASN A 781 -29.63 -22.64 16.20
N ASP A 782 -30.69 -23.43 16.01
CA ASP A 782 -30.65 -24.79 15.45
C ASP A 782 -30.48 -24.82 13.91
N GLY A 783 -30.38 -23.69 13.25
CA GLY A 783 -30.14 -23.56 11.81
C GLY A 783 -28.66 -23.57 11.40
N GLU A 784 -27.72 -23.65 12.33
CA GLU A 784 -26.28 -23.71 12.11
C GLU A 784 -25.61 -24.85 12.88
N THR A 785 -24.43 -25.27 12.41
CA THR A 785 -23.62 -26.30 13.10
C THR A 785 -22.16 -25.86 13.10
N ARG A 786 -21.59 -25.72 14.32
CA ARG A 786 -20.16 -25.38 14.51
C ARG A 786 -19.35 -26.67 14.69
N ILE A 787 -18.29 -26.80 13.91
CA ILE A 787 -17.40 -27.96 13.86
C ILE A 787 -16.01 -27.53 14.33
N VAL A 788 -15.41 -28.29 15.23
CA VAL A 788 -14.05 -28.10 15.77
C VAL A 788 -13.28 -29.42 15.69
N LEU A 789 -11.95 -29.34 15.71
CA LEU A 789 -11.11 -30.52 15.89
C LEU A 789 -11.33 -31.10 17.29
N ARG A 790 -11.25 -32.42 17.37
CA ARG A 790 -11.38 -33.15 18.64
C ARG A 790 -10.14 -33.03 19.52
#